data_cf262aae4ef14d2f7c6c66d4ac6d2bd8
#
_entry.id   cf262aae4ef14d2f7c6c66d4ac6d2bd8
#
_cell.length_a   1.000
_cell.length_b   1.000
_cell.length_c   1.000
_cell.angle_alpha   90.00
_cell.angle_beta   90.00
_cell.angle_gamma   90.00
#
_symmetry.space_group_name_H-M   'P 1'
#
loop_
_entity.id
_entity.type
_entity.pdbx_description
1 polymer ?
#
loop_
_entity_poly.entity_id
_entity_poly.type
_entity_poly.pdbx_seq_one_letter_code
_entity_poly.pdbx_strand_id
1 'polypeptide(L)'
;MLGRLNWSSIPFDQPIPLITSIVVIIGVVGLLGWITIKGYWPYLWREWITSVDHKRIGVMYCGLALVMLLRGFSDAIMMRSQQALAFQSPGYLPPEHFDQVFSAHGTIMIFFVAMTFMIGLMNFAVPLQLGVRDVAFPTFNSVSLWLTASAVLLTNVSLFVGEFAQTGWLVYPPLSELKFSPGVGVDYYLWAIQISGIGTLLTGINFVTTILKVRAPGMTLTRMSIFCWTALAANLLIVAAFPILTASLGMLLLDRYLGFHFFTTDFGGNPMMYLNLIWAWGHPEVYILILPAFGVFSEVISTFSGKPLFGYRSMIIATMAICILSFLVWLHHFFTMGAGADVNGFFGVMTMIIAVPTGVKLFNWLFTMWGGRVRFEAPMLWALAFMITFVLGGMTGVLMAVPPADFVLHNSLFLVAHFHNVAIGGVLFGAFAGYTYWFPKAYGFKLDEFWGRAAFWFWVVGFYVAFMPLYVLGLEGMTRRMQHYDVPEWRPWLLVAAAGAVLILLGIVCQVVQLVVSIRNREALRDRTGDPWDGRTLEWVTASPPPAFNFAALPNVSGEEAYWRIKQGALERGRLSDLPDYTAIELPRNSPTGFVVAFFAVITGFALIWHIWWMAGLGLLGAFATFVAFAWRDHAEYELSAAQAAAIDHERRQARIAMVEGRDVGFARVAYEPPHEHDPNKLGAYAEPDGGFKGPAPKRIATGYGFWIFLLSDFILFAGFYAAYAVLSHATAGGPTPVSLFDLKTVALETTFLLLSSFACGMATIASDARNMLWTQVGYLVTGLLGLGFLALELSEFAKMLAEGAGPDRSAFLSSFFALVGLHGIHVTLGLLWLGTMMAQFWAKGFRPDILRRGMCFALFWHALDIIWVGIFTNVYLLGTSP
;
A
#
# COMPACT_ATOMS: atom_id res chain seq x y z
N MET A 1 14.81 2.67 -32.96
CA MET A 1 14.04 3.72 -32.31
C MET A 1 13.01 3.17 -31.32
N LEU A 2 12.35 2.05 -31.62
CA LEU A 2 11.30 1.46 -30.77
C LEU A 2 11.78 0.31 -29.87
N GLY A 3 13.10 0.16 -29.63
CA GLY A 3 13.66 -0.89 -28.81
C GLY A 3 13.30 -2.29 -29.32
N ARG A 4 12.70 -3.11 -28.43
CA ARG A 4 12.21 -4.46 -28.74
C ARG A 4 10.79 -4.47 -29.33
N LEU A 5 10.09 -3.33 -29.37
CA LEU A 5 8.70 -3.24 -29.81
C LEU A 5 8.60 -3.33 -31.32
N ASN A 6 7.79 -4.27 -31.83
CA ASN A 6 7.52 -4.49 -33.25
C ASN A 6 6.07 -4.98 -33.45
N TRP A 7 5.64 -5.17 -34.69
CA TRP A 7 4.27 -5.61 -34.97
C TRP A 7 3.93 -7.00 -34.45
N SER A 8 4.91 -7.91 -34.34
CA SER A 8 4.69 -9.24 -33.75
C SER A 8 4.51 -9.20 -32.22
N SER A 9 4.73 -8.04 -31.61
CA SER A 9 4.45 -7.83 -30.17
C SER A 9 2.94 -7.72 -29.87
N ILE A 10 2.09 -7.59 -30.91
CA ILE A 10 0.63 -7.59 -30.75
C ILE A 10 0.14 -9.02 -30.99
N PRO A 11 -0.57 -9.66 -30.06
CA PRO A 11 -0.95 -11.07 -30.12
C PRO A 11 -2.13 -11.32 -31.09
N PHE A 12 -1.95 -10.98 -32.38
CA PHE A 12 -2.98 -11.16 -33.43
C PHE A 12 -3.29 -12.64 -33.69
N ASP A 13 -2.35 -13.52 -33.46
CA ASP A 13 -2.43 -14.97 -33.64
C ASP A 13 -3.08 -15.71 -32.47
N GLN A 14 -3.29 -15.03 -31.34
CA GLN A 14 -3.87 -15.61 -30.13
C GLN A 14 -5.33 -15.17 -29.94
N PRO A 15 -6.32 -16.06 -30.19
CA PRO A 15 -7.74 -15.68 -30.24
C PRO A 15 -8.26 -15.09 -28.92
N ILE A 16 -7.86 -15.64 -27.77
CA ILE A 16 -8.37 -15.22 -26.46
C ILE A 16 -7.87 -13.81 -26.11
N PRO A 17 -6.55 -13.52 -26.10
CA PRO A 17 -6.06 -12.15 -25.89
C PRO A 17 -6.63 -11.16 -26.91
N LEU A 18 -6.72 -11.53 -28.17
CA LEU A 18 -7.25 -10.66 -29.21
C LEU A 18 -8.71 -10.27 -28.98
N ILE A 19 -9.59 -11.25 -28.71
CA ILE A 19 -11.02 -10.98 -28.45
C ILE A 19 -11.17 -10.16 -27.17
N THR A 20 -10.44 -10.51 -26.11
CA THR A 20 -10.46 -9.75 -24.86
C THR A 20 -10.01 -8.31 -25.08
N SER A 21 -8.94 -8.12 -25.85
CA SER A 21 -8.43 -6.79 -26.22
C SER A 21 -9.48 -5.96 -26.95
N ILE A 22 -10.14 -6.53 -27.95
CA ILE A 22 -11.19 -5.85 -28.72
C ILE A 22 -12.34 -5.43 -27.80
N VAL A 23 -12.82 -6.33 -26.93
CA VAL A 23 -13.92 -6.04 -25.99
C VAL A 23 -13.54 -4.91 -25.03
N VAL A 24 -12.34 -4.95 -24.45
CA VAL A 24 -11.87 -3.92 -23.54
C VAL A 24 -11.69 -2.57 -24.25
N ILE A 25 -11.10 -2.56 -25.45
CA ILE A 25 -10.94 -1.32 -26.23
C ILE A 25 -12.30 -0.71 -26.58
N ILE A 26 -13.25 -1.52 -27.05
CA ILE A 26 -14.62 -1.04 -27.32
C ILE A 26 -15.25 -0.48 -26.06
N GLY A 27 -15.12 -1.16 -24.93
CA GLY A 27 -15.64 -0.69 -23.63
C GLY A 27 -15.02 0.65 -23.19
N VAL A 28 -13.70 0.76 -23.28
CA VAL A 28 -12.98 2.00 -22.91
C VAL A 28 -13.34 3.14 -23.86
N VAL A 29 -13.31 2.91 -25.17
CA VAL A 29 -13.69 3.93 -26.19
C VAL A 29 -15.15 4.34 -26.01
N GLY A 30 -16.05 3.39 -25.74
CA GLY A 30 -17.46 3.67 -25.46
C GLY A 30 -17.64 4.52 -24.21
N LEU A 31 -16.93 4.21 -23.13
CA LEU A 31 -16.95 4.99 -21.89
C LEU A 31 -16.40 6.42 -22.09
N LEU A 32 -15.25 6.54 -22.73
CA LEU A 32 -14.64 7.84 -23.00
C LEU A 32 -15.53 8.69 -23.94
N GLY A 33 -16.12 8.05 -24.97
CA GLY A 33 -17.09 8.70 -25.84
C GLY A 33 -18.33 9.17 -25.09
N TRP A 34 -18.87 8.36 -24.20
CA TRP A 34 -20.01 8.73 -23.36
C TRP A 34 -19.69 9.90 -22.43
N ILE A 35 -18.53 9.89 -21.74
CA ILE A 35 -18.04 11.00 -20.90
C ILE A 35 -17.94 12.28 -21.72
N THR A 36 -17.39 12.19 -22.93
CA THR A 36 -17.20 13.33 -23.83
C THR A 36 -18.54 13.91 -24.28
N ILE A 37 -19.47 13.06 -24.74
CA ILE A 37 -20.81 13.49 -25.19
C ILE A 37 -21.60 14.14 -24.05
N LYS A 38 -21.45 13.63 -22.82
CA LYS A 38 -22.12 14.19 -21.64
C LYS A 38 -21.43 15.42 -21.07
N GLY A 39 -20.26 15.79 -21.57
CA GLY A 39 -19.51 16.97 -21.09
C GLY A 39 -18.97 16.83 -19.67
N TYR A 40 -18.70 15.59 -19.18
CA TYR A 40 -18.26 15.36 -17.81
C TYR A 40 -16.78 15.64 -17.55
N TRP A 41 -15.98 15.90 -18.59
CA TRP A 41 -14.54 16.12 -18.41
C TRP A 41 -14.15 17.25 -17.44
N PRO A 42 -14.79 18.46 -17.48
CA PRO A 42 -14.46 19.51 -16.51
C PRO A 42 -14.77 19.14 -15.07
N TYR A 43 -15.87 18.38 -14.83
CA TYR A 43 -16.22 17.87 -13.53
C TYR A 43 -15.23 16.82 -13.04
N LEU A 44 -14.92 15.83 -13.90
CA LEU A 44 -13.95 14.77 -13.56
C LEU A 44 -12.57 15.35 -13.27
N TRP A 45 -12.12 16.31 -14.08
CA TRP A 45 -10.84 16.97 -13.89
C TRP A 45 -10.77 17.71 -12.55
N ARG A 46 -11.75 18.56 -12.26
CA ARG A 46 -11.74 19.44 -11.08
C ARG A 46 -12.00 18.69 -9.79
N GLU A 47 -12.92 17.71 -9.81
CA GLU A 47 -13.42 17.09 -8.59
C GLU A 47 -12.75 15.77 -8.26
N TRP A 48 -12.21 15.06 -9.27
CA TRP A 48 -11.67 13.72 -9.09
C TRP A 48 -10.19 13.61 -9.50
N ILE A 49 -9.85 13.90 -10.76
CA ILE A 49 -8.49 13.65 -11.28
C ILE A 49 -7.43 14.46 -10.53
N THR A 50 -7.73 15.72 -10.21
CA THR A 50 -6.81 16.60 -9.48
C THR A 50 -7.07 16.66 -7.99
N SER A 51 -8.00 15.86 -7.47
CA SER A 51 -8.38 15.87 -6.06
C SER A 51 -7.20 15.47 -5.15
N VAL A 52 -7.10 16.18 -4.04
CA VAL A 52 -6.22 15.84 -2.91
C VAL A 52 -7.01 15.48 -1.65
N ASP A 53 -8.34 15.53 -1.70
CA ASP A 53 -9.23 15.12 -0.60
C ASP A 53 -9.12 13.61 -0.37
N HIS A 54 -8.70 13.23 0.83
CA HIS A 54 -8.49 11.82 1.21
C HIS A 54 -9.72 10.94 0.99
N LYS A 55 -10.95 11.47 1.14
CA LYS A 55 -12.19 10.73 0.94
C LYS A 55 -12.39 10.35 -0.52
N ARG A 56 -12.19 11.31 -1.44
CA ARG A 56 -12.28 11.07 -2.88
C ARG A 56 -11.19 10.13 -3.35
N ILE A 57 -9.98 10.29 -2.83
CA ILE A 57 -8.87 9.37 -3.08
C ILE A 57 -9.22 7.96 -2.60
N GLY A 58 -9.79 7.82 -1.40
CA GLY A 58 -10.26 6.53 -0.88
C GLY A 58 -11.32 5.88 -1.77
N VAL A 59 -12.30 6.67 -2.24
CA VAL A 59 -13.34 6.19 -3.17
C VAL A 59 -12.73 5.76 -4.51
N MET A 60 -11.75 6.50 -5.06
CA MET A 60 -11.06 6.12 -6.30
C MET A 60 -10.25 4.83 -6.14
N TYR A 61 -9.58 4.64 -5.01
CA TYR A 61 -8.90 3.37 -4.67
C TYR A 61 -9.89 2.19 -4.63
N CYS A 62 -11.02 2.34 -3.94
CA CYS A 62 -12.06 1.31 -3.90
C CYS A 62 -12.64 1.02 -5.30
N GLY A 63 -12.88 2.06 -6.10
CA GLY A 63 -13.33 1.91 -7.49
C GLY A 63 -12.33 1.15 -8.35
N LEU A 64 -11.04 1.49 -8.25
CA LEU A 64 -9.96 0.80 -8.95
C LEU A 64 -9.89 -0.67 -8.52
N ALA A 65 -9.98 -0.95 -7.23
CA ALA A 65 -9.98 -2.32 -6.70
C ALA A 65 -11.16 -3.14 -7.20
N LEU A 66 -12.38 -2.56 -7.29
CA LEU A 66 -13.56 -3.23 -7.83
C LEU A 66 -13.41 -3.56 -9.33
N VAL A 67 -12.84 -2.65 -10.12
CA VAL A 67 -12.53 -2.91 -11.53
C VAL A 67 -11.53 -4.06 -11.66
N MET A 68 -10.49 -4.04 -10.84
CA MET A 68 -9.46 -5.09 -10.85
C MET A 68 -9.98 -6.43 -10.28
N LEU A 69 -10.97 -6.40 -9.37
CA LEU A 69 -11.66 -7.61 -8.92
C LEU A 69 -12.39 -8.30 -10.09
N LEU A 70 -13.09 -7.53 -10.93
CA LEU A 70 -13.73 -8.08 -12.13
C LEU A 70 -12.69 -8.68 -13.09
N ARG A 71 -11.57 -7.99 -13.31
CA ARG A 71 -10.48 -8.47 -14.16
C ARG A 71 -9.83 -9.75 -13.60
N GLY A 72 -9.41 -9.74 -12.34
CA GLY A 72 -8.76 -10.90 -11.71
C GLY A 72 -9.72 -12.08 -11.51
N PHE A 73 -11.01 -11.82 -11.31
CA PHE A 73 -12.02 -12.88 -11.27
C PHE A 73 -12.26 -13.51 -12.65
N SER A 74 -12.14 -12.77 -13.74
CA SER A 74 -12.18 -13.33 -15.09
C SER A 74 -11.07 -14.36 -15.28
N ASP A 75 -9.85 -14.08 -14.80
CA ASP A 75 -8.75 -15.04 -14.82
C ASP A 75 -9.07 -16.29 -13.98
N ALA A 76 -9.69 -16.11 -12.80
CA ALA A 76 -10.08 -17.24 -11.94
C ALA A 76 -11.11 -18.16 -12.60
N ILE A 77 -12.12 -17.62 -13.28
CA ILE A 77 -13.11 -18.38 -14.04
C ILE A 77 -12.43 -19.12 -15.20
N MET A 78 -11.51 -18.48 -15.92
CA MET A 78 -10.77 -19.12 -17.00
C MET A 78 -9.96 -20.33 -16.51
N MET A 79 -9.22 -20.17 -15.41
CA MET A 79 -8.45 -21.28 -14.80
C MET A 79 -9.37 -22.41 -14.35
N ARG A 80 -10.46 -22.08 -13.68
CA ARG A 80 -11.36 -23.08 -13.11
C ARG A 80 -12.13 -23.84 -14.19
N SER A 81 -12.56 -23.16 -15.25
CA SER A 81 -13.18 -23.82 -16.41
C SER A 81 -12.17 -24.67 -17.20
N GLN A 82 -10.92 -24.22 -17.34
CA GLN A 82 -9.84 -25.04 -17.90
C GLN A 82 -9.71 -26.36 -17.14
N GLN A 83 -9.56 -26.29 -15.80
CA GLN A 83 -9.41 -27.50 -14.99
C GLN A 83 -10.65 -28.41 -15.01
N ALA A 84 -11.87 -27.85 -15.14
CA ALA A 84 -13.08 -28.64 -15.27
C ALA A 84 -13.14 -29.42 -16.59
N LEU A 85 -12.58 -28.86 -17.66
CA LEU A 85 -12.63 -29.41 -19.03
C LEU A 85 -11.40 -30.25 -19.41
N ALA A 86 -10.28 -30.08 -18.69
CA ALA A 86 -8.97 -30.64 -19.08
C ALA A 86 -8.69 -32.05 -18.52
N PHE A 87 -9.70 -32.83 -18.23
CA PHE A 87 -9.57 -34.25 -17.89
C PHE A 87 -9.24 -35.08 -19.14
N GLN A 88 -8.06 -35.69 -19.16
CA GLN A 88 -7.56 -36.49 -20.32
C GLN A 88 -7.63 -35.68 -21.65
N SER A 89 -7.46 -34.37 -21.58
CA SER A 89 -7.60 -33.45 -22.68
C SER A 89 -6.74 -32.20 -22.40
N PRO A 90 -6.20 -31.53 -23.44
CA PRO A 90 -5.47 -30.26 -23.24
C PRO A 90 -6.38 -29.12 -22.79
N GLY A 91 -7.71 -29.29 -22.82
CA GLY A 91 -8.64 -28.20 -22.55
C GLY A 91 -8.65 -27.15 -23.64
N TYR A 92 -8.97 -25.89 -23.28
CA TYR A 92 -9.10 -24.77 -24.24
C TYR A 92 -7.98 -23.71 -24.10
N LEU A 93 -7.23 -23.70 -22.98
CA LEU A 93 -6.12 -22.79 -22.79
C LEU A 93 -4.79 -23.48 -23.13
N PRO A 94 -3.98 -22.90 -24.03
CA PRO A 94 -2.60 -23.33 -24.20
C PRO A 94 -1.81 -23.20 -22.88
N PRO A 95 -0.81 -24.06 -22.62
CA PRO A 95 -0.04 -24.03 -21.38
C PRO A 95 0.55 -22.66 -21.05
N GLU A 96 1.20 -22.01 -22.01
CA GLU A 96 1.80 -20.69 -21.84
C GLU A 96 0.76 -19.63 -21.47
N HIS A 97 -0.44 -19.72 -22.05
CA HIS A 97 -1.52 -18.79 -21.73
C HIS A 97 -2.11 -19.06 -20.33
N PHE A 98 -2.25 -20.34 -19.96
CA PHE A 98 -2.65 -20.72 -18.59
C PHE A 98 -1.67 -20.17 -17.55
N ASP A 99 -0.36 -20.26 -17.83
CA ASP A 99 0.69 -19.76 -16.94
C ASP A 99 0.63 -18.23 -16.79
N GLN A 100 0.34 -17.49 -17.85
CA GLN A 100 0.09 -16.06 -17.78
C GLN A 100 -1.14 -15.72 -16.94
N VAL A 101 -2.23 -16.47 -17.14
CA VAL A 101 -3.52 -16.24 -16.47
C VAL A 101 -3.37 -16.45 -14.96
N PHE A 102 -2.73 -17.55 -14.49
CA PHE A 102 -2.58 -17.73 -13.05
C PHE A 102 -1.59 -16.74 -12.43
N SER A 103 -0.55 -16.35 -13.16
CA SER A 103 0.42 -15.34 -12.69
C SER A 103 -0.23 -13.95 -12.58
N ALA A 104 -1.02 -13.58 -13.59
CA ALA A 104 -1.78 -12.33 -13.60
C ALA A 104 -2.85 -12.32 -12.50
N HIS A 105 -3.60 -13.41 -12.33
CA HIS A 105 -4.59 -13.56 -11.27
C HIS A 105 -3.99 -13.30 -9.88
N GLY A 106 -2.90 -14.00 -9.54
CA GLY A 106 -2.25 -13.83 -8.25
C GLY A 106 -1.76 -12.41 -8.02
N THR A 107 -1.09 -11.81 -9.01
CA THR A 107 -0.58 -10.44 -8.95
C THR A 107 -1.72 -9.42 -8.78
N ILE A 108 -2.77 -9.53 -9.57
CA ILE A 108 -3.92 -8.62 -9.54
C ILE A 108 -4.65 -8.72 -8.20
N MET A 109 -4.92 -9.95 -7.71
CA MET A 109 -5.72 -10.14 -6.50
C MET A 109 -5.01 -9.64 -5.24
N ILE A 110 -3.69 -9.77 -5.16
CA ILE A 110 -2.91 -9.29 -4.00
C ILE A 110 -2.69 -7.79 -4.09
N PHE A 111 -2.03 -7.31 -5.14
CA PHE A 111 -1.57 -5.91 -5.21
C PHE A 111 -2.69 -4.94 -5.61
N PHE A 112 -3.56 -5.32 -6.55
CA PHE A 112 -4.51 -4.38 -7.17
C PHE A 112 -5.96 -4.57 -6.73
N VAL A 113 -6.28 -5.65 -6.01
CA VAL A 113 -7.58 -5.84 -5.36
C VAL A 113 -7.45 -5.69 -3.84
N ALA A 114 -6.81 -6.64 -3.17
CA ALA A 114 -6.79 -6.71 -1.71
C ALA A 114 -6.12 -5.47 -1.09
N MET A 115 -4.88 -5.17 -1.48
CA MET A 115 -4.15 -4.01 -0.98
C MET A 115 -4.84 -2.70 -1.35
N THR A 116 -5.19 -2.53 -2.61
CA THR A 116 -5.84 -1.31 -3.13
C THR A 116 -7.16 -1.03 -2.42
N PHE A 117 -7.96 -2.06 -2.15
CA PHE A 117 -9.23 -1.91 -1.44
C PHE A 117 -9.02 -1.49 0.01
N MET A 118 -8.09 -2.15 0.73
CA MET A 118 -7.79 -1.79 2.13
C MET A 118 -7.21 -0.39 2.25
N ILE A 119 -6.32 0.03 1.34
CA ILE A 119 -5.82 1.41 1.27
C ILE A 119 -6.97 2.38 1.03
N GLY A 120 -7.92 2.04 0.16
CA GLY A 120 -9.10 2.86 -0.10
C GLY A 120 -9.96 3.09 1.16
N LEU A 121 -10.25 2.02 1.90
CA LEU A 121 -11.02 2.10 3.15
C LEU A 121 -10.27 2.89 4.23
N MET A 122 -8.96 2.68 4.36
CA MET A 122 -8.13 3.46 5.30
C MET A 122 -8.13 4.95 4.92
N ASN A 123 -7.95 5.28 3.64
CA ASN A 123 -8.01 6.67 3.16
C ASN A 123 -9.34 7.32 3.48
N PHE A 124 -10.43 6.60 3.30
CA PHE A 124 -11.76 7.15 3.57
C PHE A 124 -12.00 7.35 5.08
N ALA A 125 -11.78 6.33 5.91
CA ALA A 125 -12.28 6.31 7.27
C ALA A 125 -11.27 6.76 8.33
N VAL A 126 -9.96 6.52 8.18
CA VAL A 126 -8.97 6.81 9.23
C VAL A 126 -8.93 8.30 9.60
N PRO A 127 -8.82 9.26 8.65
CA PRO A 127 -8.81 10.68 9.05
C PRO A 127 -10.10 11.13 9.71
N LEU A 128 -11.24 10.59 9.29
CA LEU A 128 -12.54 10.87 9.91
C LEU A 128 -12.59 10.31 11.35
N GLN A 129 -12.11 9.09 11.58
CA GLN A 129 -12.07 8.49 12.91
C GLN A 129 -11.05 9.16 13.84
N LEU A 130 -9.97 9.70 13.29
CA LEU A 130 -9.00 10.50 14.04
C LEU A 130 -9.50 11.92 14.37
N GLY A 131 -10.64 12.34 13.83
CA GLY A 131 -11.18 13.67 14.04
C GLY A 131 -10.38 14.79 13.37
N VAL A 132 -9.70 14.50 12.24
CA VAL A 132 -8.80 15.44 11.57
C VAL A 132 -9.37 15.92 10.24
N ARG A 133 -8.82 17.05 9.75
CA ARG A 133 -9.29 17.69 8.52
C ARG A 133 -8.81 17.01 7.25
N ASP A 134 -7.60 16.46 7.27
CA ASP A 134 -7.01 15.70 6.15
C ASP A 134 -5.85 14.83 6.66
N VAL A 135 -5.25 14.03 5.78
CA VAL A 135 -4.00 13.34 6.01
C VAL A 135 -2.82 14.33 6.11
N ALA A 136 -1.69 13.90 6.65
CA ALA A 136 -0.51 14.75 6.83
C ALA A 136 0.05 15.30 5.50
N PHE A 137 -0.03 14.51 4.41
CA PHE A 137 0.54 14.84 3.10
C PHE A 137 -0.47 14.62 1.96
N PRO A 138 -1.46 15.53 1.76
CA PRO A 138 -2.55 15.31 0.80
C PRO A 138 -2.08 15.14 -0.65
N THR A 139 -1.06 15.90 -1.09
CA THR A 139 -0.52 15.77 -2.45
C THR A 139 0.16 14.42 -2.67
N PHE A 140 0.94 13.93 -1.70
CA PHE A 140 1.55 12.60 -1.80
C PHE A 140 0.52 11.48 -1.78
N ASN A 141 -0.60 11.68 -1.10
CA ASN A 141 -1.73 10.77 -1.15
C ASN A 141 -2.31 10.65 -2.57
N SER A 142 -2.45 11.77 -3.27
CA SER A 142 -2.86 11.79 -4.69
C SER A 142 -1.81 11.11 -5.58
N VAL A 143 -0.51 11.38 -5.37
CA VAL A 143 0.59 10.71 -6.11
C VAL A 143 0.54 9.19 -5.91
N SER A 144 0.33 8.73 -4.69
CA SER A 144 0.22 7.31 -4.35
C SER A 144 -0.90 6.60 -5.12
N LEU A 145 -2.11 7.18 -5.15
CA LEU A 145 -3.23 6.65 -5.93
C LEU A 145 -2.87 6.53 -7.42
N TRP A 146 -2.35 7.61 -8.00
CA TRP A 146 -2.12 7.64 -9.43
C TRP A 146 -0.94 6.75 -9.86
N LEU A 147 0.08 6.56 -9.01
CA LEU A 147 1.13 5.55 -9.25
C LEU A 147 0.56 4.12 -9.21
N THR A 148 -0.34 3.83 -8.27
CA THR A 148 -1.04 2.54 -8.25
C THR A 148 -1.87 2.33 -9.52
N ALA A 149 -2.59 3.36 -9.97
CA ALA A 149 -3.34 3.33 -11.22
C ALA A 149 -2.44 3.13 -12.45
N SER A 150 -1.23 3.71 -12.44
CA SER A 150 -0.21 3.49 -13.48
C SER A 150 0.25 2.05 -13.56
N ALA A 151 0.49 1.42 -12.41
CA ALA A 151 0.87 0.02 -12.33
C ALA A 151 -0.25 -0.90 -12.83
N VAL A 152 -1.50 -0.61 -12.45
CA VAL A 152 -2.70 -1.28 -12.98
C VAL A 152 -2.76 -1.17 -14.51
N LEU A 153 -2.53 0.03 -15.05
CA LEU A 153 -2.54 0.25 -16.49
C LEU A 153 -1.44 -0.57 -17.19
N LEU A 154 -0.20 -0.55 -16.70
CA LEU A 154 0.89 -1.33 -17.27
C LEU A 154 0.59 -2.84 -17.26
N THR A 155 0.06 -3.36 -16.13
CA THR A 155 -0.34 -4.76 -16.03
C THR A 155 -1.41 -5.12 -17.07
N ASN A 156 -2.36 -4.23 -17.35
CA ASN A 156 -3.39 -4.50 -18.35
C ASN A 156 -2.88 -4.27 -19.78
N VAL A 157 -1.91 -3.36 -19.99
CA VAL A 157 -1.29 -3.14 -21.33
C VAL A 157 -0.61 -4.40 -21.84
N SER A 158 -0.09 -5.28 -20.97
CA SER A 158 0.49 -6.57 -21.37
C SER A 158 -0.49 -7.49 -22.12
N LEU A 159 -1.81 -7.30 -21.96
CA LEU A 159 -2.84 -8.02 -22.73
C LEU A 159 -2.89 -7.60 -24.22
N PHE A 160 -2.48 -6.35 -24.51
CA PHE A 160 -2.58 -5.76 -25.84
C PHE A 160 -1.25 -5.77 -26.57
N VAL A 161 -0.14 -5.65 -25.80
CA VAL A 161 1.21 -5.48 -26.35
C VAL A 161 2.16 -6.33 -25.52
N GLY A 162 2.62 -7.42 -26.09
CA GLY A 162 3.48 -8.39 -25.44
C GLY A 162 2.71 -9.51 -24.72
N GLU A 163 3.20 -9.87 -23.58
CA GLU A 163 2.70 -10.96 -22.73
C GLU A 163 2.87 -10.60 -21.25
N PHE A 164 2.16 -11.29 -20.35
CA PHE A 164 2.42 -11.18 -18.92
C PHE A 164 3.36 -12.31 -18.46
N ALA A 165 3.89 -12.21 -17.22
CA ALA A 165 4.79 -13.21 -16.65
C ALA A 165 4.14 -14.60 -16.58
N GLN A 166 4.94 -15.66 -16.85
CA GLN A 166 4.53 -17.07 -16.77
C GLN A 166 5.13 -17.76 -15.53
N THR A 167 5.67 -17.01 -14.59
CA THR A 167 6.52 -17.47 -13.49
C THR A 167 5.81 -17.57 -12.15
N GLY A 168 4.52 -17.29 -12.11
CA GLY A 168 3.77 -17.07 -10.88
C GLY A 168 3.92 -15.63 -10.37
N TRP A 169 3.13 -15.27 -9.37
CA TRP A 169 3.01 -13.90 -8.86
C TRP A 169 4.22 -13.37 -8.05
N LEU A 170 5.21 -14.21 -7.77
CA LEU A 170 6.44 -13.86 -7.05
C LEU A 170 7.70 -13.90 -7.92
N VAL A 171 7.59 -14.29 -9.18
CA VAL A 171 8.66 -14.29 -10.21
C VAL A 171 9.99 -14.91 -9.73
N TYR A 172 9.94 -16.13 -9.20
CA TYR A 172 11.12 -16.79 -8.65
C TYR A 172 12.23 -17.07 -9.69
N PRO A 173 13.50 -16.70 -9.41
CA PRO A 173 14.64 -17.31 -10.09
C PRO A 173 14.72 -18.82 -9.82
N PRO A 174 15.24 -19.63 -10.76
CA PRO A 174 15.82 -19.23 -12.05
C PRO A 174 14.80 -18.98 -13.15
N LEU A 175 13.51 -19.36 -12.99
CA LEU A 175 12.49 -19.25 -14.04
C LEU A 175 12.31 -17.81 -14.55
N SER A 176 12.47 -16.81 -13.67
CA SER A 176 12.36 -15.38 -14.02
C SER A 176 13.63 -14.78 -14.64
N GLU A 177 14.73 -15.52 -14.70
CA GLU A 177 15.96 -15.07 -15.36
C GLU A 177 15.76 -14.92 -16.88
N LEU A 178 16.56 -14.07 -17.50
CA LEU A 178 16.47 -13.80 -18.94
C LEU A 178 16.67 -15.07 -19.81
N LYS A 179 17.45 -16.04 -19.32
CA LYS A 179 17.69 -17.32 -19.96
C LYS A 179 16.41 -18.16 -20.12
N PHE A 180 15.49 -18.12 -19.14
CA PHE A 180 14.28 -18.96 -19.09
C PHE A 180 13.01 -18.16 -19.44
N SER A 181 13.03 -16.85 -19.24
CA SER A 181 11.94 -15.94 -19.56
C SER A 181 12.48 -14.75 -20.35
N PRO A 182 12.86 -14.93 -21.63
CA PRO A 182 13.46 -13.86 -22.47
C PRO A 182 12.47 -12.80 -22.91
N GLY A 183 11.17 -13.09 -22.85
CA GLY A 183 10.09 -12.17 -23.20
C GLY A 183 9.92 -11.02 -22.21
N VAL A 184 9.00 -10.13 -22.50
CA VAL A 184 8.73 -8.90 -21.72
C VAL A 184 7.80 -9.15 -20.53
N GLY A 185 7.26 -10.35 -20.37
CA GLY A 185 6.24 -10.64 -19.34
C GLY A 185 6.71 -10.41 -17.91
N VAL A 186 7.93 -10.87 -17.58
CA VAL A 186 8.55 -10.63 -16.27
C VAL A 186 8.84 -9.14 -16.08
N ASP A 187 9.23 -8.43 -17.13
CA ASP A 187 9.54 -7.00 -17.08
C ASP A 187 8.27 -6.17 -16.82
N TYR A 188 7.12 -6.54 -17.40
CA TYR A 188 5.82 -5.94 -17.06
C TYR A 188 5.49 -6.10 -15.57
N TYR A 189 5.68 -7.29 -15.02
CA TYR A 189 5.49 -7.52 -13.59
C TYR A 189 6.42 -6.64 -12.76
N LEU A 190 7.73 -6.67 -13.04
CA LEU A 190 8.74 -5.97 -12.24
C LEU A 190 8.48 -4.46 -12.20
N TRP A 191 8.24 -3.83 -13.34
CA TRP A 191 8.00 -2.38 -13.40
C TRP A 191 6.64 -1.98 -12.82
N ALA A 192 5.60 -2.78 -13.04
CA ALA A 192 4.29 -2.50 -12.43
C ALA A 192 4.37 -2.55 -10.90
N ILE A 193 5.02 -3.57 -10.33
CA ILE A 193 5.13 -3.70 -8.86
C ILE A 193 6.07 -2.65 -8.28
N GLN A 194 7.19 -2.28 -8.94
CA GLN A 194 8.05 -1.19 -8.49
C GLN A 194 7.31 0.15 -8.43
N ILE A 195 6.55 0.49 -9.47
CA ILE A 195 5.79 1.75 -9.51
C ILE A 195 4.70 1.77 -8.42
N SER A 196 3.94 0.67 -8.27
CA SER A 196 2.91 0.58 -7.22
C SER A 196 3.54 0.56 -5.83
N GLY A 197 4.70 -0.06 -5.66
CA GLY A 197 5.46 -0.13 -4.41
C GLY A 197 5.85 1.26 -3.90
N ILE A 198 6.31 2.15 -4.77
CA ILE A 198 6.57 3.56 -4.42
C ILE A 198 5.28 4.23 -3.93
N GLY A 199 4.17 4.06 -4.64
CA GLY A 199 2.87 4.59 -4.23
C GLY A 199 2.43 4.08 -2.85
N THR A 200 2.58 2.77 -2.62
CA THR A 200 2.23 2.14 -1.35
C THR A 200 3.11 2.64 -0.20
N LEU A 201 4.41 2.78 -0.42
CA LEU A 201 5.32 3.33 0.58
C LEU A 201 4.94 4.77 0.98
N LEU A 202 4.60 5.63 0.01
CA LEU A 202 4.10 6.98 0.28
C LEU A 202 2.82 6.96 1.13
N THR A 203 1.92 6.01 0.89
CA THR A 203 0.73 5.79 1.74
C THR A 203 1.14 5.42 3.17
N GLY A 204 2.07 4.48 3.35
CA GLY A 204 2.57 4.05 4.65
C GLY A 204 3.12 5.21 5.48
N ILE A 205 4.02 6.01 4.90
CA ILE A 205 4.61 7.19 5.52
C ILE A 205 3.53 8.20 5.91
N ASN A 206 2.58 8.44 5.02
CA ASN A 206 1.50 9.39 5.23
C ASN A 206 0.60 8.98 6.40
N PHE A 207 0.15 7.71 6.45
CA PHE A 207 -0.72 7.24 7.54
C PHE A 207 0.00 7.12 8.87
N VAL A 208 1.24 6.64 8.93
CA VAL A 208 2.03 6.63 10.17
C VAL A 208 2.14 8.05 10.73
N THR A 209 2.45 9.02 9.87
CA THR A 209 2.55 10.43 10.29
C THR A 209 1.19 10.99 10.73
N THR A 210 0.14 10.74 9.97
CA THR A 210 -1.23 11.21 10.28
C THR A 210 -1.69 10.66 11.63
N ILE A 211 -1.59 9.35 11.83
CA ILE A 211 -2.07 8.69 13.05
C ILE A 211 -1.24 9.11 14.27
N LEU A 212 0.06 9.29 14.14
CA LEU A 212 0.92 9.60 15.30
C LEU A 212 1.03 11.10 15.59
N LYS A 213 0.86 11.98 14.60
CA LYS A 213 1.13 13.43 14.77
C LYS A 213 -0.07 14.35 14.56
N VAL A 214 -1.15 13.90 13.90
CA VAL A 214 -2.21 14.81 13.44
C VAL A 214 -3.57 14.55 14.13
N ARG A 215 -3.66 13.64 15.10
CA ARG A 215 -4.91 13.30 15.81
C ARG A 215 -5.60 14.51 16.41
N ALA A 216 -6.92 14.41 16.59
CA ALA A 216 -7.74 15.41 17.28
C ALA A 216 -7.28 15.64 18.73
N PRO A 217 -7.55 16.85 19.29
CA PRO A 217 -7.30 17.12 20.70
C PRO A 217 -7.89 16.07 21.64
N GLY A 218 -7.18 15.74 22.70
CA GLY A 218 -7.59 14.72 23.67
C GLY A 218 -7.49 13.27 23.19
N MET A 219 -7.28 13.00 21.89
CA MET A 219 -7.15 11.65 21.35
C MET A 219 -5.76 11.09 21.63
N THR A 220 -5.56 10.51 22.80
CA THR A 220 -4.39 9.69 23.10
C THR A 220 -4.42 8.40 22.29
N LEU A 221 -3.31 7.66 22.21
CA LEU A 221 -3.26 6.38 21.50
C LEU A 221 -4.31 5.39 22.03
N THR A 222 -4.54 5.37 23.34
CA THR A 222 -5.53 4.50 23.97
C THR A 222 -6.98 4.98 23.86
N ARG A 223 -7.24 6.08 23.13
CA ARG A 223 -8.58 6.60 22.80
C ARG A 223 -8.91 6.48 21.32
N MET A 224 -7.97 5.95 20.51
CA MET A 224 -8.22 5.69 19.08
C MET A 224 -9.12 4.47 18.90
N SER A 225 -9.87 4.44 17.80
CA SER A 225 -10.59 3.24 17.36
C SER A 225 -9.65 2.07 17.05
N ILE A 226 -10.15 0.84 17.09
CA ILE A 226 -9.35 -0.33 16.71
C ILE A 226 -9.00 -0.30 15.23
N PHE A 227 -9.85 0.25 14.36
CA PHE A 227 -9.52 0.42 12.95
C PHE A 227 -8.30 1.34 12.76
N CYS A 228 -8.18 2.43 13.53
CA CYS A 228 -7.00 3.28 13.49
C CYS A 228 -5.73 2.55 14.01
N TRP A 229 -5.84 1.67 15.01
CA TRP A 229 -4.73 0.86 15.49
C TRP A 229 -4.27 -0.18 14.46
N THR A 230 -5.21 -0.87 13.82
CA THR A 230 -4.88 -1.84 12.78
C THR A 230 -4.33 -1.18 11.53
N ALA A 231 -4.83 0.01 11.18
CA ALA A 231 -4.27 0.86 10.13
C ALA A 231 -2.84 1.31 10.46
N LEU A 232 -2.57 1.71 11.71
CA LEU A 232 -1.20 2.04 12.15
C LEU A 232 -0.26 0.85 11.99
N ALA A 233 -0.66 -0.33 12.49
CA ALA A 233 0.14 -1.54 12.40
C ALA A 233 0.42 -1.93 10.94
N ALA A 234 -0.59 -1.93 10.07
CA ALA A 234 -0.42 -2.21 8.64
C ALA A 234 0.53 -1.22 7.96
N ASN A 235 0.43 0.07 8.26
CA ASN A 235 1.30 1.09 7.66
C ASN A 235 2.74 1.06 8.23
N LEU A 236 2.95 0.63 9.48
CA LEU A 236 4.29 0.33 9.99
C LEU A 236 4.92 -0.85 9.25
N LEU A 237 4.15 -1.90 8.97
CA LEU A 237 4.59 -3.02 8.14
C LEU A 237 4.93 -2.58 6.71
N ILE A 238 4.11 -1.72 6.09
CA ILE A 238 4.39 -1.15 4.76
C ILE A 238 5.77 -0.45 4.76
N VAL A 239 6.01 0.45 5.71
CA VAL A 239 7.27 1.21 5.79
C VAL A 239 8.48 0.29 5.97
N ALA A 240 8.32 -0.81 6.70
CA ALA A 240 9.42 -1.75 6.95
C ALA A 240 9.60 -2.80 5.83
N ALA A 241 8.52 -3.30 5.23
CA ALA A 241 8.59 -4.42 4.31
C ALA A 241 8.75 -4.00 2.83
N PHE A 242 8.09 -2.94 2.38
CA PHE A 242 8.13 -2.53 0.97
C PHE A 242 9.53 -2.18 0.45
N PRO A 243 10.43 -1.56 1.23
CA PRO A 243 11.80 -1.37 0.79
C PRO A 243 12.54 -2.68 0.50
N ILE A 244 12.26 -3.76 1.23
CA ILE A 244 12.82 -5.10 0.97
C ILE A 244 12.32 -5.64 -0.37
N LEU A 245 11.02 -5.48 -0.66
CA LEU A 245 10.44 -5.82 -1.96
C LEU A 245 11.14 -5.03 -3.08
N THR A 246 11.27 -3.71 -2.92
CA THR A 246 11.93 -2.82 -3.90
C THR A 246 13.36 -3.27 -4.17
N ALA A 247 14.13 -3.61 -3.12
CA ALA A 247 15.49 -4.13 -3.26
C ALA A 247 15.51 -5.47 -4.03
N SER A 248 14.63 -6.40 -3.68
CA SER A 248 14.56 -7.73 -4.30
C SER A 248 14.27 -7.65 -5.80
N LEU A 249 13.24 -6.88 -6.16
CA LEU A 249 12.87 -6.67 -7.57
C LEU A 249 13.92 -5.83 -8.32
N GLY A 250 14.54 -4.86 -7.63
CA GLY A 250 15.65 -4.07 -8.18
C GLY A 250 16.85 -4.94 -8.56
N MET A 251 17.26 -5.86 -7.69
CA MET A 251 18.33 -6.81 -7.98
C MET A 251 17.98 -7.72 -9.18
N LEU A 252 16.74 -8.19 -9.26
CA LEU A 252 16.31 -9.00 -10.42
C LEU A 252 16.26 -8.17 -11.71
N LEU A 253 15.89 -6.88 -11.65
CA LEU A 253 15.99 -5.98 -12.79
C LEU A 253 17.44 -5.80 -13.24
N LEU A 254 18.39 -5.63 -12.31
CA LEU A 254 19.82 -5.51 -12.62
C LEU A 254 20.35 -6.79 -13.30
N ASP A 255 19.97 -7.99 -12.82
CA ASP A 255 20.31 -9.25 -13.47
C ASP A 255 19.76 -9.31 -14.90
N ARG A 256 18.51 -8.92 -15.13
CA ARG A 256 17.86 -9.00 -16.45
C ARG A 256 18.33 -7.93 -17.45
N TYR A 257 18.61 -6.71 -16.99
CA TYR A 257 18.87 -5.56 -17.86
C TYR A 257 20.35 -5.27 -18.08
N LEU A 258 21.15 -5.53 -17.06
CA LEU A 258 22.57 -5.14 -17.04
C LEU A 258 23.54 -6.32 -16.89
N GLY A 259 23.01 -7.57 -16.86
CA GLY A 259 23.82 -8.76 -16.76
C GLY A 259 24.51 -8.93 -15.40
N PHE A 260 23.91 -8.41 -14.33
CA PHE A 260 24.37 -8.67 -12.97
C PHE A 260 24.03 -10.13 -12.57
N HIS A 261 24.62 -10.61 -11.49
CA HIS A 261 24.54 -11.99 -11.05
C HIS A 261 24.16 -12.13 -9.57
N PHE A 262 23.07 -11.47 -9.15
CA PHE A 262 22.55 -11.65 -7.79
C PHE A 262 22.01 -13.05 -7.57
N PHE A 263 21.30 -13.58 -8.57
CA PHE A 263 20.52 -14.82 -8.45
C PHE A 263 21.00 -15.90 -9.42
N THR A 264 21.84 -15.58 -10.38
CA THR A 264 22.35 -16.50 -11.41
C THR A 264 23.48 -17.36 -10.88
N THR A 265 23.29 -18.68 -10.76
CA THR A 265 24.26 -19.60 -10.15
C THR A 265 25.57 -19.71 -10.92
N ASP A 266 25.58 -19.52 -12.24
CA ASP A 266 26.74 -19.66 -13.12
C ASP A 266 27.93 -18.77 -12.72
N PHE A 267 27.70 -17.62 -12.07
CA PHE A 267 28.69 -16.64 -11.64
C PHE A 267 28.71 -16.40 -10.13
N GLY A 268 28.21 -17.38 -9.35
CA GLY A 268 28.21 -17.33 -7.89
C GLY A 268 26.99 -16.66 -7.25
N GLY A 269 25.98 -16.31 -8.03
CA GLY A 269 24.72 -15.79 -7.51
C GLY A 269 23.92 -16.84 -6.73
N ASN A 270 22.93 -16.41 -5.94
CA ASN A 270 22.21 -17.25 -5.01
C ASN A 270 20.69 -17.10 -5.14
N PRO A 271 19.98 -18.01 -5.83
CA PRO A 271 18.53 -17.97 -5.94
C PRO A 271 17.80 -18.03 -4.59
N MET A 272 18.36 -18.74 -3.60
CA MET A 272 17.77 -18.80 -2.26
C MET A 272 17.76 -17.46 -1.54
N MET A 273 18.67 -16.56 -1.87
CA MET A 273 18.66 -15.18 -1.38
C MET A 273 17.41 -14.43 -1.85
N TYR A 274 16.96 -14.65 -3.10
CA TYR A 274 15.71 -14.08 -3.60
C TYR A 274 14.53 -14.55 -2.75
N LEU A 275 14.43 -15.87 -2.45
CA LEU A 275 13.32 -16.41 -1.66
C LEU A 275 13.27 -15.79 -0.25
N ASN A 276 14.42 -15.66 0.40
CA ASN A 276 14.50 -15.05 1.72
C ASN A 276 14.07 -13.57 1.68
N LEU A 277 14.57 -12.78 0.75
CA LEU A 277 14.25 -11.36 0.63
C LEU A 277 12.78 -11.15 0.24
N ILE A 278 12.28 -11.85 -0.79
CA ILE A 278 10.91 -11.66 -1.24
C ILE A 278 9.91 -12.06 -0.16
N TRP A 279 10.18 -13.11 0.63
CA TRP A 279 9.27 -13.54 1.70
C TRP A 279 9.46 -12.77 3.00
N ALA A 280 10.63 -12.17 3.26
CA ALA A 280 10.80 -11.19 4.33
C ALA A 280 9.86 -9.97 4.14
N TRP A 281 9.50 -9.64 2.90
CA TRP A 281 8.37 -8.78 2.57
C TRP A 281 7.04 -9.54 2.54
N GLY A 282 6.99 -10.73 1.91
CA GLY A 282 5.74 -11.38 1.51
C GLY A 282 4.90 -11.88 2.67
N HIS A 283 5.50 -12.27 3.80
CA HIS A 283 4.70 -12.61 4.97
C HIS A 283 4.17 -11.37 5.70
N PRO A 284 4.96 -10.30 5.99
CA PRO A 284 4.38 -9.03 6.42
C PRO A 284 3.29 -8.50 5.48
N GLU A 285 3.37 -8.74 4.18
CA GLU A 285 2.34 -8.35 3.21
C GLU A 285 0.98 -8.94 3.55
N VAL A 286 0.89 -10.22 3.88
CA VAL A 286 -0.41 -10.84 4.22
C VAL A 286 -1.02 -10.21 5.47
N TYR A 287 -0.19 -9.70 6.40
CA TYR A 287 -0.67 -8.95 7.57
C TYR A 287 -0.99 -7.49 7.24
N ILE A 288 -0.33 -6.87 6.29
CA ILE A 288 -0.74 -5.57 5.74
C ILE A 288 -2.17 -5.65 5.20
N LEU A 289 -2.52 -6.77 4.56
CA LEU A 289 -3.84 -6.99 4.01
C LEU A 289 -4.89 -7.26 5.09
N ILE A 290 -4.61 -8.16 6.05
CA ILE A 290 -5.64 -8.64 6.98
C ILE A 290 -5.85 -7.70 8.18
N LEU A 291 -4.84 -6.99 8.67
CA LEU A 291 -4.98 -6.14 9.85
C LEU A 291 -6.05 -5.04 9.68
N PRO A 292 -6.10 -4.29 8.57
CA PRO A 292 -7.18 -3.32 8.36
C PRO A 292 -8.56 -4.00 8.31
N ALA A 293 -8.67 -5.20 7.74
CA ALA A 293 -9.91 -5.97 7.76
C ALA A 293 -10.36 -6.32 9.19
N PHE A 294 -9.43 -6.71 10.07
CA PHE A 294 -9.71 -6.92 11.50
C PHE A 294 -10.23 -5.65 12.19
N GLY A 295 -9.72 -4.50 11.78
CA GLY A 295 -10.24 -3.20 12.22
C GLY A 295 -11.67 -2.99 11.76
N VAL A 296 -11.97 -3.21 10.48
CA VAL A 296 -13.34 -3.13 9.94
C VAL A 296 -14.30 -4.03 10.73
N PHE A 297 -13.93 -5.30 10.96
CA PHE A 297 -14.79 -6.23 11.70
C PHE A 297 -15.01 -5.76 13.13
N SER A 298 -14.02 -5.16 13.78
CA SER A 298 -14.15 -4.60 15.13
C SER A 298 -15.19 -3.48 15.18
N GLU A 299 -15.18 -2.57 14.21
CA GLU A 299 -16.14 -1.47 14.13
C GLU A 299 -17.55 -1.99 13.78
N VAL A 300 -17.66 -2.90 12.83
CA VAL A 300 -18.95 -3.48 12.41
C VAL A 300 -19.58 -4.29 13.55
N ILE A 301 -18.82 -5.22 14.17
CA ILE A 301 -19.34 -6.09 15.23
C ILE A 301 -19.80 -5.27 16.43
N SER A 302 -19.03 -4.26 16.87
CA SER A 302 -19.45 -3.42 18.00
C SER A 302 -20.70 -2.60 17.69
N THR A 303 -20.78 -2.01 16.50
CA THR A 303 -21.94 -1.21 16.06
C THR A 303 -23.20 -2.07 15.93
N PHE A 304 -23.10 -3.21 15.24
CA PHE A 304 -24.28 -4.06 14.99
C PHE A 304 -24.68 -4.97 16.16
N SER A 305 -23.82 -5.10 17.19
CA SER A 305 -24.16 -5.73 18.46
C SER A 305 -24.74 -4.75 19.48
N GLY A 306 -24.63 -3.43 19.23
CA GLY A 306 -25.07 -2.38 20.15
C GLY A 306 -24.29 -2.37 21.47
N LYS A 307 -23.04 -2.83 21.44
CA LYS A 307 -22.15 -2.94 22.63
C LYS A 307 -20.77 -2.35 22.34
N PRO A 308 -20.08 -1.82 23.39
CA PRO A 308 -18.68 -1.53 23.29
C PRO A 308 -17.87 -2.78 22.96
N LEU A 309 -16.76 -2.61 22.23
CA LEU A 309 -15.89 -3.72 21.88
C LEU A 309 -15.27 -4.33 23.14
N PHE A 310 -15.50 -5.62 23.33
CA PHE A 310 -14.93 -6.35 24.46
C PHE A 310 -13.40 -6.44 24.29
N GLY A 311 -12.68 -6.19 25.40
CA GLY A 311 -11.24 -6.37 25.44
C GLY A 311 -10.45 -5.37 24.56
N TYR A 312 -10.84 -4.11 24.53
CA TYR A 312 -10.17 -3.07 23.72
C TYR A 312 -8.63 -3.10 23.87
N ARG A 313 -8.10 -3.16 25.10
CA ARG A 313 -6.65 -3.20 25.32
C ARG A 313 -6.01 -4.49 24.80
N SER A 314 -6.64 -5.64 25.03
CA SER A 314 -6.14 -6.92 24.49
C SER A 314 -6.19 -6.98 22.96
N MET A 315 -7.14 -6.29 22.32
CA MET A 315 -7.18 -6.13 20.87
C MET A 315 -5.98 -5.34 20.34
N ILE A 316 -5.57 -4.26 21.04
CA ILE A 316 -4.38 -3.48 20.69
C ILE A 316 -3.12 -4.34 20.83
N ILE A 317 -2.95 -4.99 22.00
CA ILE A 317 -1.78 -5.83 22.27
C ILE A 317 -1.68 -6.96 21.24
N ALA A 318 -2.79 -7.62 20.93
CA ALA A 318 -2.84 -8.67 19.90
C ALA A 318 -2.49 -8.13 18.51
N THR A 319 -2.96 -6.93 18.16
CA THR A 319 -2.61 -6.29 16.88
C THR A 319 -1.10 -6.02 16.77
N MET A 320 -0.50 -5.45 17.81
CA MET A 320 0.92 -5.14 17.80
C MET A 320 1.79 -6.40 17.89
N ALA A 321 1.34 -7.43 18.62
CA ALA A 321 2.02 -8.72 18.64
C ALA A 321 2.07 -9.37 17.25
N ILE A 322 0.95 -9.38 16.52
CA ILE A 322 0.91 -9.87 15.13
C ILE A 322 1.86 -9.04 14.25
N CYS A 323 1.85 -7.71 14.38
CA CYS A 323 2.73 -6.83 13.62
C CYS A 323 4.23 -7.19 13.81
N ILE A 324 4.67 -7.40 15.05
CA ILE A 324 6.06 -7.76 15.35
C ILE A 324 6.37 -9.18 14.87
N LEU A 325 5.52 -10.16 15.20
CA LEU A 325 5.72 -11.56 14.83
C LEU A 325 5.76 -11.78 13.31
N SER A 326 5.10 -10.92 12.54
CA SER A 326 5.05 -11.06 11.07
C SER A 326 6.43 -11.07 10.40
N PHE A 327 7.45 -10.45 11.02
CA PHE A 327 8.82 -10.48 10.53
C PHE A 327 9.64 -11.69 11.00
N LEU A 328 9.08 -12.59 11.80
CA LEU A 328 9.79 -13.72 12.38
C LEU A 328 9.35 -15.08 11.82
N VAL A 329 8.57 -15.08 10.73
CA VAL A 329 7.87 -16.30 10.27
C VAL A 329 8.01 -16.58 8.76
N TRP A 330 8.70 -15.73 8.00
CA TRP A 330 8.69 -15.75 6.53
C TRP A 330 9.11 -17.08 5.90
N LEU A 331 9.96 -17.87 6.55
CA LEU A 331 10.54 -19.08 5.98
C LEU A 331 9.51 -20.22 5.82
N HIS A 332 8.38 -20.16 6.52
CA HIS A 332 7.32 -21.15 6.34
C HIS A 332 6.75 -21.17 4.91
N HIS A 333 7.00 -20.14 4.11
CA HIS A 333 6.63 -20.13 2.70
C HIS A 333 7.50 -21.01 1.81
N PHE A 334 8.62 -21.54 2.34
CA PHE A 334 9.54 -22.40 1.60
C PHE A 334 10.28 -23.43 2.49
N PHE A 335 9.58 -24.06 3.44
CA PHE A 335 10.13 -25.14 4.28
C PHE A 335 10.78 -26.27 3.50
N THR A 336 10.30 -26.54 2.28
CA THR A 336 10.79 -27.62 1.40
C THR A 336 12.08 -27.28 0.65
N MET A 337 12.64 -26.07 0.86
CA MET A 337 13.82 -25.60 0.09
C MET A 337 15.17 -25.88 0.75
N GLY A 338 15.22 -26.69 1.81
CA GLY A 338 16.47 -27.22 2.34
C GLY A 338 17.16 -26.35 3.41
N ALA A 339 16.41 -25.54 4.17
CA ALA A 339 16.97 -24.72 5.26
C ALA A 339 17.47 -25.52 6.48
N GLY A 340 17.16 -26.83 6.56
CA GLY A 340 17.52 -27.69 7.67
C GLY A 340 16.47 -27.76 8.77
N ALA A 341 16.55 -28.82 9.59
CA ALA A 341 15.52 -29.16 10.59
C ALA A 341 15.38 -28.09 11.69
N ASP A 342 16.49 -27.58 12.20
CA ASP A 342 16.50 -26.61 13.30
C ASP A 342 15.90 -25.28 12.87
N VAL A 343 16.27 -24.79 11.69
CA VAL A 343 15.74 -23.55 11.12
C VAL A 343 14.24 -23.71 10.83
N ASN A 344 13.84 -24.80 10.19
CA ASN A 344 12.43 -25.08 9.93
C ASN A 344 11.64 -25.20 11.24
N GLY A 345 12.21 -25.84 12.27
CA GLY A 345 11.61 -25.96 13.60
C GLY A 345 11.38 -24.61 14.27
N PHE A 346 12.38 -23.72 14.23
CA PHE A 346 12.25 -22.35 14.75
C PHE A 346 11.11 -21.59 14.06
N PHE A 347 11.12 -21.54 12.72
CA PHE A 347 10.09 -20.80 11.97
C PHE A 347 8.71 -21.44 12.10
N GLY A 348 8.63 -22.78 12.27
CA GLY A 348 7.37 -23.47 12.53
C GLY A 348 6.75 -23.03 13.85
N VAL A 349 7.53 -23.04 14.94
CA VAL A 349 7.08 -22.59 16.26
C VAL A 349 6.67 -21.12 16.25
N MET A 350 7.48 -20.24 15.67
CA MET A 350 7.16 -18.81 15.56
C MET A 350 5.87 -18.58 14.78
N THR A 351 5.64 -19.34 13.73
CA THR A 351 4.41 -19.27 12.93
C THR A 351 3.18 -19.68 13.75
N MET A 352 3.27 -20.79 14.51
CA MET A 352 2.18 -21.24 15.36
C MET A 352 1.82 -20.23 16.46
N ILE A 353 2.81 -19.51 17.01
CA ILE A 353 2.58 -18.47 18.04
C ILE A 353 1.63 -17.37 17.57
N ILE A 354 1.60 -17.04 16.27
CA ILE A 354 0.67 -16.02 15.73
C ILE A 354 -0.80 -16.41 15.91
N ALA A 355 -1.11 -17.70 16.03
CA ALA A 355 -2.47 -18.15 16.32
C ALA A 355 -2.99 -17.63 17.67
N VAL A 356 -2.12 -17.41 18.66
CA VAL A 356 -2.52 -16.96 19.99
C VAL A 356 -3.12 -15.53 19.97
N PRO A 357 -2.43 -14.48 19.49
CA PRO A 357 -3.03 -13.15 19.41
C PRO A 357 -4.23 -13.11 18.46
N THR A 358 -4.24 -13.93 17.42
CA THR A 358 -5.39 -14.06 16.51
C THR A 358 -6.61 -14.65 17.22
N GLY A 359 -6.41 -15.70 18.04
CA GLY A 359 -7.45 -16.29 18.88
C GLY A 359 -8.01 -15.28 19.88
N VAL A 360 -7.16 -14.47 20.51
CA VAL A 360 -7.62 -13.39 21.42
C VAL A 360 -8.61 -12.46 20.70
N LYS A 361 -8.33 -12.08 19.47
CA LYS A 361 -9.23 -11.24 18.69
C LYS A 361 -10.58 -11.91 18.40
N LEU A 362 -10.56 -13.16 17.99
CA LEU A 362 -11.79 -13.95 17.70
C LEU A 362 -12.67 -14.06 18.94
N PHE A 363 -12.12 -14.38 20.11
CA PHE A 363 -12.87 -14.43 21.35
C PHE A 363 -13.40 -13.05 21.76
N ASN A 364 -12.63 -12.00 21.59
CA ASN A 364 -13.11 -10.63 21.89
C ASN A 364 -14.30 -10.24 21.00
N TRP A 365 -14.34 -10.61 19.72
CA TRP A 365 -15.50 -10.40 18.86
C TRP A 365 -16.70 -11.24 19.30
N LEU A 366 -16.50 -12.51 19.65
CA LEU A 366 -17.57 -13.36 20.22
C LEU A 366 -18.16 -12.76 21.49
N PHE A 367 -17.31 -12.31 22.44
CA PHE A 367 -17.76 -11.68 23.69
C PHE A 367 -18.38 -10.30 23.46
N THR A 368 -18.04 -9.61 22.38
CA THR A 368 -18.75 -8.39 21.98
C THR A 368 -20.17 -8.70 21.55
N MET A 369 -20.39 -9.78 20.79
CA MET A 369 -21.73 -10.21 20.39
C MET A 369 -22.52 -10.83 21.54
N TRP A 370 -21.87 -11.51 22.46
CA TRP A 370 -22.51 -12.18 23.60
C TRP A 370 -23.26 -11.17 24.46
N GLY A 371 -24.57 -11.40 24.66
CA GLY A 371 -25.47 -10.49 25.39
C GLY A 371 -25.74 -9.17 24.70
N GLY A 372 -25.35 -8.99 23.43
CA GLY A 372 -25.67 -7.85 22.58
C GLY A 372 -27.01 -8.03 21.84
N ARG A 373 -27.46 -6.93 21.22
CA ARG A 373 -28.63 -6.94 20.32
C ARG A 373 -28.15 -6.98 18.88
N VAL A 374 -27.78 -8.18 18.42
CA VAL A 374 -27.16 -8.35 17.09
C VAL A 374 -28.19 -8.08 15.98
N ARG A 375 -27.85 -7.14 15.10
CA ARG A 375 -28.63 -6.81 13.90
C ARG A 375 -27.97 -7.47 12.67
N PHE A 376 -28.75 -8.33 11.98
CA PHE A 376 -28.26 -9.09 10.82
C PHE A 376 -28.45 -8.30 9.52
N GLU A 377 -27.86 -7.12 9.42
CA GLU A 377 -27.78 -6.33 8.20
C GLU A 377 -26.50 -6.70 7.42
N ALA A 378 -26.43 -6.34 6.13
CA ALA A 378 -25.37 -6.79 5.21
C ALA A 378 -23.94 -6.62 5.76
N PRO A 379 -23.55 -5.50 6.40
CA PRO A 379 -22.19 -5.40 6.97
C PRO A 379 -21.92 -6.46 8.04
N MET A 380 -22.89 -6.74 8.90
CA MET A 380 -22.74 -7.75 9.95
C MET A 380 -22.70 -9.17 9.41
N LEU A 381 -23.45 -9.46 8.35
CA LEU A 381 -23.42 -10.77 7.70
C LEU A 381 -22.01 -11.08 7.17
N TRP A 382 -21.35 -10.13 6.53
CA TRP A 382 -19.95 -10.28 6.09
C TRP A 382 -19.00 -10.53 7.26
N ALA A 383 -19.19 -9.85 8.40
CA ALA A 383 -18.38 -10.05 9.60
C ALA A 383 -18.59 -11.45 10.21
N LEU A 384 -19.79 -11.99 10.18
CA LEU A 384 -20.09 -13.34 10.66
C LEU A 384 -19.50 -14.40 9.73
N ALA A 385 -19.63 -14.24 8.42
CA ALA A 385 -18.99 -15.14 7.44
C ALA A 385 -17.47 -15.17 7.61
N PHE A 386 -16.85 -13.99 7.80
CA PHE A 386 -15.44 -13.90 8.13
C PHE A 386 -15.09 -14.77 9.33
N MET A 387 -15.79 -14.64 10.45
CA MET A 387 -15.45 -15.37 11.67
C MET A 387 -15.37 -16.88 11.45
N ILE A 388 -16.32 -17.45 10.70
CA ILE A 388 -16.35 -18.88 10.42
C ILE A 388 -15.25 -19.27 9.43
N THR A 389 -15.16 -18.55 8.31
CA THR A 389 -14.25 -18.88 7.21
C THR A 389 -12.79 -18.66 7.59
N PHE A 390 -12.49 -17.58 8.32
CA PHE A 390 -11.15 -17.26 8.77
C PHE A 390 -10.65 -18.22 9.86
N VAL A 391 -11.52 -18.70 10.76
CA VAL A 391 -11.14 -19.73 11.76
C VAL A 391 -10.70 -21.00 11.05
N LEU A 392 -11.48 -21.46 10.05
CA LEU A 392 -11.11 -22.63 9.26
C LEU A 392 -9.78 -22.42 8.53
N GLY A 393 -9.58 -21.27 7.91
CA GLY A 393 -8.31 -20.88 7.30
C GLY A 393 -7.15 -20.85 8.29
N GLY A 394 -7.37 -20.30 9.49
CA GLY A 394 -6.37 -20.27 10.56
C GLY A 394 -5.96 -21.67 11.04
N MET A 395 -6.92 -22.58 11.22
CA MET A 395 -6.65 -23.98 11.61
C MET A 395 -5.80 -24.71 10.56
N THR A 396 -6.12 -24.54 9.29
CA THR A 396 -5.33 -25.14 8.20
C THR A 396 -3.95 -24.49 8.05
N GLY A 397 -3.81 -23.20 8.40
CA GLY A 397 -2.53 -22.51 8.48
C GLY A 397 -1.65 -23.03 9.61
N VAL A 398 -2.22 -23.28 10.80
CA VAL A 398 -1.48 -23.89 11.92
C VAL A 398 -1.02 -25.32 11.56
N LEU A 399 -1.83 -26.09 10.81
CA LEU A 399 -1.42 -27.40 10.31
C LEU A 399 -0.19 -27.29 9.40
N MET A 400 -0.19 -26.36 8.45
CA MET A 400 0.95 -26.14 7.54
C MET A 400 2.15 -25.45 8.22
N ALA A 401 1.97 -24.83 9.39
CA ALA A 401 3.09 -24.33 10.18
C ALA A 401 3.95 -25.45 10.79
N VAL A 402 3.46 -26.69 10.80
CA VAL A 402 4.20 -27.89 11.22
C VAL A 402 5.02 -28.39 10.03
N PRO A 403 6.38 -28.29 10.02
CA PRO A 403 7.18 -28.60 8.83
C PRO A 403 6.92 -29.99 8.23
N PRO A 404 6.85 -31.10 9.01
CA PRO A 404 6.52 -32.40 8.43
C PRO A 404 5.17 -32.46 7.71
N ALA A 405 4.16 -31.75 8.19
CA ALA A 405 2.86 -31.67 7.50
C ALA A 405 2.98 -30.85 6.21
N ASP A 406 3.72 -29.74 6.26
CA ASP A 406 3.91 -28.88 5.09
C ASP A 406 4.70 -29.60 3.98
N PHE A 407 5.65 -30.48 4.30
CA PHE A 407 6.36 -31.25 3.28
C PHE A 407 5.41 -32.08 2.38
N VAL A 408 4.25 -32.47 2.89
CA VAL A 408 3.23 -33.20 2.12
C VAL A 408 2.27 -32.23 1.43
N LEU A 409 1.94 -31.11 2.08
CA LEU A 409 0.90 -30.19 1.61
C LEU A 409 1.44 -29.03 0.78
N HIS A 410 2.77 -28.82 0.84
CA HIS A 410 3.43 -27.71 0.15
C HIS A 410 3.17 -27.74 -1.36
N ASN A 411 2.82 -26.61 -1.93
CA ASN A 411 2.49 -26.47 -3.35
C ASN A 411 1.34 -27.38 -3.86
N SER A 412 0.52 -27.95 -2.97
CA SER A 412 -0.70 -28.68 -3.34
C SER A 412 -1.92 -27.76 -3.43
N LEU A 413 -3.06 -28.30 -3.85
CA LEU A 413 -4.34 -27.60 -3.82
C LEU A 413 -4.85 -27.34 -2.38
N PHE A 414 -4.34 -28.07 -1.37
CA PHE A 414 -4.59 -27.75 0.03
C PHE A 414 -4.11 -26.35 0.40
N LEU A 415 -2.91 -25.99 -0.01
CA LEU A 415 -2.38 -24.63 0.17
C LEU A 415 -3.26 -23.59 -0.53
N VAL A 416 -3.77 -23.90 -1.73
CA VAL A 416 -4.68 -23.00 -2.46
C VAL A 416 -5.98 -22.78 -1.69
N ALA A 417 -6.57 -23.83 -1.14
CA ALA A 417 -7.76 -23.73 -0.30
C ALA A 417 -7.47 -22.88 0.95
N HIS A 418 -6.36 -23.12 1.62
CA HIS A 418 -5.95 -22.37 2.81
C HIS A 418 -5.85 -20.87 2.55
N PHE A 419 -5.04 -20.43 1.58
CA PHE A 419 -4.85 -19.00 1.40
C PHE A 419 -6.09 -18.30 0.84
N HIS A 420 -6.99 -18.97 0.13
CA HIS A 420 -8.28 -18.40 -0.24
C HIS A 420 -9.24 -18.28 0.96
N ASN A 421 -9.16 -19.19 1.96
CA ASN A 421 -9.90 -19.03 3.20
C ASN A 421 -9.50 -17.76 3.97
N VAL A 422 -8.21 -17.42 4.00
CA VAL A 422 -7.75 -16.20 4.68
C VAL A 422 -7.85 -14.96 3.80
N ALA A 423 -7.61 -15.07 2.48
CA ALA A 423 -7.69 -13.94 1.57
C ALA A 423 -9.14 -13.53 1.25
N ILE A 424 -9.99 -14.46 0.81
CA ILE A 424 -11.40 -14.15 0.53
C ILE A 424 -12.17 -14.04 1.84
N GLY A 425 -12.11 -15.07 2.69
CA GLY A 425 -12.84 -15.11 3.96
C GLY A 425 -12.39 -14.03 4.94
N GLY A 426 -11.13 -13.64 4.93
CA GLY A 426 -10.58 -12.57 5.77
C GLY A 426 -10.63 -11.20 5.08
N VAL A 427 -9.78 -11.01 4.07
CA VAL A 427 -9.53 -9.68 3.50
C VAL A 427 -10.69 -9.20 2.64
N LEU A 428 -11.18 -10.02 1.71
CA LEU A 428 -12.23 -9.58 0.79
C LEU A 428 -13.58 -9.42 1.49
N PHE A 429 -13.94 -10.32 2.43
CA PHE A 429 -15.16 -10.14 3.24
C PHE A 429 -15.04 -8.92 4.15
N GLY A 430 -13.83 -8.60 4.64
CA GLY A 430 -13.54 -7.35 5.34
C GLY A 430 -13.72 -6.11 4.44
N ALA A 431 -13.25 -6.19 3.19
CA ALA A 431 -13.45 -5.15 2.20
C ALA A 431 -14.95 -4.91 1.93
N PHE A 432 -15.74 -5.98 1.76
CA PHE A 432 -17.17 -5.87 1.53
C PHE A 432 -17.93 -5.38 2.77
N ALA A 433 -17.52 -5.81 3.97
CA ALA A 433 -18.08 -5.28 5.21
C ALA A 433 -17.84 -3.77 5.33
N GLY A 434 -16.59 -3.32 5.14
CA GLY A 434 -16.23 -1.90 5.20
C GLY A 434 -16.89 -1.08 4.09
N TYR A 435 -16.89 -1.57 2.86
CA TYR A 435 -17.55 -0.93 1.73
C TYR A 435 -19.04 -0.72 2.03
N THR A 436 -19.74 -1.75 2.47
CA THR A 436 -21.17 -1.67 2.78
C THR A 436 -21.44 -0.78 4.00
N TYR A 437 -20.57 -0.83 5.01
CA TYR A 437 -20.68 -0.06 6.24
C TYR A 437 -20.50 1.44 6.00
N TRP A 438 -19.46 1.85 5.27
CA TRP A 438 -19.16 3.25 5.01
C TRP A 438 -19.80 3.81 3.73
N PHE A 439 -20.46 3.00 2.91
CA PHE A 439 -21.12 3.47 1.68
C PHE A 439 -22.12 4.61 1.95
N PRO A 440 -23.01 4.56 2.97
CA PRO A 440 -23.90 5.67 3.26
C PRO A 440 -23.14 6.96 3.62
N LYS A 441 -22.02 6.83 4.33
CA LYS A 441 -21.15 7.96 4.66
C LYS A 441 -20.53 8.58 3.41
N ALA A 442 -20.07 7.76 2.47
CA ALA A 442 -19.40 8.22 1.25
C ALA A 442 -20.37 8.87 0.24
N TYR A 443 -21.57 8.34 0.11
CA TYR A 443 -22.50 8.71 -0.97
C TYR A 443 -23.83 9.31 -0.50
N GLY A 444 -24.12 9.29 0.78
CA GLY A 444 -25.34 9.88 1.37
C GLY A 444 -26.60 9.01 1.24
N PHE A 445 -26.48 7.74 0.83
CA PHE A 445 -27.59 6.79 0.76
C PHE A 445 -27.11 5.36 1.03
N LYS A 446 -27.99 4.51 1.57
CA LYS A 446 -27.71 3.10 1.84
C LYS A 446 -27.72 2.27 0.55
N LEU A 447 -26.99 1.17 0.56
CA LEU A 447 -27.12 0.12 -0.44
C LEU A 447 -28.41 -0.67 -0.21
N ASP A 448 -28.99 -1.19 -1.29
CA ASP A 448 -30.18 -2.04 -1.24
C ASP A 448 -29.87 -3.34 -0.48
N GLU A 449 -30.65 -3.59 0.55
CA GLU A 449 -30.42 -4.71 1.47
C GLU A 449 -30.75 -6.07 0.86
N PHE A 450 -31.77 -6.14 0.00
CA PHE A 450 -32.19 -7.41 -0.63
C PHE A 450 -31.06 -7.95 -1.54
N TRP A 451 -30.57 -7.12 -2.43
CA TRP A 451 -29.47 -7.50 -3.33
C TRP A 451 -28.15 -7.67 -2.58
N GLY A 452 -27.95 -6.95 -1.47
CA GLY A 452 -26.81 -7.13 -0.58
C GLY A 452 -26.81 -8.52 0.07
N ARG A 453 -27.93 -8.98 0.58
CA ARG A 453 -28.10 -10.33 1.13
C ARG A 453 -27.99 -11.42 0.06
N ALA A 454 -28.54 -11.18 -1.12
CA ALA A 454 -28.41 -12.11 -2.25
C ALA A 454 -26.92 -12.27 -2.63
N ALA A 455 -26.20 -11.17 -2.79
CA ALA A 455 -24.77 -11.19 -3.03
C ALA A 455 -24.01 -11.95 -1.94
N PHE A 456 -24.30 -11.67 -0.69
CA PHE A 456 -23.70 -12.36 0.47
C PHE A 456 -23.84 -13.88 0.38
N TRP A 457 -25.05 -14.38 0.18
CA TRP A 457 -25.29 -15.81 0.13
C TRP A 457 -24.64 -16.49 -1.07
N PHE A 458 -24.68 -15.87 -2.25
CA PHE A 458 -23.98 -16.40 -3.42
C PHE A 458 -22.47 -16.45 -3.22
N TRP A 459 -21.87 -15.43 -2.59
CA TRP A 459 -20.44 -15.42 -2.26
C TRP A 459 -20.09 -16.50 -1.24
N VAL A 460 -20.80 -16.59 -0.14
CA VAL A 460 -20.46 -17.53 0.95
C VAL A 460 -20.66 -18.96 0.52
N VAL A 461 -21.83 -19.29 -0.03
CA VAL A 461 -22.11 -20.66 -0.52
C VAL A 461 -21.15 -21.02 -1.66
N GLY A 462 -20.96 -20.10 -2.62
CA GLY A 462 -20.04 -20.27 -3.73
C GLY A 462 -18.62 -20.48 -3.25
N PHE A 463 -18.18 -19.74 -2.22
CA PHE A 463 -16.86 -19.90 -1.63
C PHE A 463 -16.64 -21.32 -1.09
N TYR A 464 -17.54 -21.84 -0.27
CA TYR A 464 -17.40 -23.20 0.28
C TYR A 464 -17.47 -24.25 -0.81
N VAL A 465 -18.35 -24.13 -1.80
CA VAL A 465 -18.45 -25.06 -2.93
C VAL A 465 -17.20 -24.99 -3.81
N ALA A 466 -16.57 -23.82 -3.97
CA ALA A 466 -15.36 -23.66 -4.79
C ALA A 466 -14.08 -24.15 -4.13
N PHE A 467 -13.92 -23.96 -2.81
CA PHE A 467 -12.63 -24.15 -2.14
C PHE A 467 -12.56 -25.34 -1.20
N MET A 468 -13.67 -25.83 -0.63
CA MET A 468 -13.60 -27.04 0.20
C MET A 468 -13.15 -28.28 -0.58
N PRO A 469 -13.58 -28.51 -1.84
CA PRO A 469 -13.04 -29.60 -2.65
C PRO A 469 -11.53 -29.57 -2.84
N LEU A 470 -10.93 -28.37 -2.82
CA LEU A 470 -9.47 -28.25 -3.01
C LEU A 470 -8.66 -28.76 -1.82
N TYR A 471 -9.23 -28.76 -0.61
CA TYR A 471 -8.60 -29.42 0.54
C TYR A 471 -8.50 -30.93 0.29
N VAL A 472 -9.57 -31.55 -0.20
CA VAL A 472 -9.61 -32.98 -0.53
C VAL A 472 -8.60 -33.29 -1.63
N LEU A 473 -8.63 -32.56 -2.73
CA LEU A 473 -7.70 -32.72 -3.85
C LEU A 473 -6.23 -32.56 -3.42
N GLY A 474 -5.94 -31.61 -2.53
CA GLY A 474 -4.59 -31.41 -2.01
C GLY A 474 -4.13 -32.59 -1.13
N LEU A 475 -5.02 -33.18 -0.31
CA LEU A 475 -4.73 -34.41 0.47
C LEU A 475 -4.56 -35.63 -0.41
N GLU A 476 -5.24 -35.68 -1.57
CA GLU A 476 -5.07 -36.71 -2.60
C GLU A 476 -3.81 -36.48 -3.46
N GLY A 477 -3.02 -35.46 -3.20
CA GLY A 477 -1.74 -35.16 -3.85
C GLY A 477 -1.82 -34.29 -5.12
N MET A 478 -2.96 -33.71 -5.44
CA MET A 478 -3.04 -32.79 -6.59
C MET A 478 -2.24 -31.52 -6.33
N THR A 479 -1.25 -31.26 -7.18
CA THR A 479 -0.43 -30.06 -7.12
C THR A 479 -1.17 -28.83 -7.65
N ARG A 480 -0.85 -27.65 -7.17
CA ARG A 480 -1.37 -26.38 -7.75
C ARG A 480 -0.76 -26.12 -9.13
N ARG A 481 -1.41 -25.30 -9.95
CA ARG A 481 -0.96 -24.85 -11.29
C ARG A 481 -1.02 -25.94 -12.38
N MET A 482 -1.70 -27.03 -12.14
CA MET A 482 -1.90 -28.04 -13.17
C MET A 482 -2.90 -27.54 -14.21
N GLN A 483 -2.48 -27.53 -15.47
CA GLN A 483 -3.29 -27.10 -16.61
C GLN A 483 -4.22 -28.22 -17.09
N HIS A 484 -3.77 -29.49 -17.02
CA HIS A 484 -4.52 -30.70 -17.34
C HIS A 484 -4.18 -31.84 -16.36
N TYR A 485 -4.98 -32.88 -16.33
CA TYR A 485 -4.80 -34.01 -15.45
C TYR A 485 -5.44 -35.28 -16.01
N ASP A 486 -4.96 -36.48 -15.56
CA ASP A 486 -5.40 -37.79 -16.02
C ASP A 486 -6.00 -38.67 -14.90
N VAL A 487 -6.04 -38.19 -13.66
CA VAL A 487 -6.55 -38.92 -12.49
C VAL A 487 -8.08 -38.76 -12.43
N PRO A 488 -8.86 -39.92 -12.63
CA PRO A 488 -10.31 -39.84 -12.70
C PRO A 488 -10.98 -39.36 -11.41
N GLU A 489 -10.39 -39.71 -10.24
CA GLU A 489 -10.91 -39.40 -8.89
C GLU A 489 -10.96 -37.87 -8.63
N TRP A 490 -10.11 -37.09 -9.28
CA TRP A 490 -10.08 -35.65 -9.10
C TRP A 490 -11.17 -34.89 -9.85
N ARG A 491 -11.70 -35.52 -10.94
CA ARG A 491 -12.69 -34.86 -11.81
C ARG A 491 -13.96 -34.41 -11.11
N PRO A 492 -14.64 -35.22 -10.28
CA PRO A 492 -15.84 -34.80 -9.57
C PRO A 492 -15.62 -33.57 -8.70
N TRP A 493 -14.48 -33.53 -7.96
CA TRP A 493 -14.14 -32.41 -7.09
C TRP A 493 -13.90 -31.11 -7.86
N LEU A 494 -13.21 -31.19 -9.02
CA LEU A 494 -12.93 -30.02 -9.86
C LEU A 494 -14.23 -29.49 -10.52
N LEU A 495 -15.18 -30.35 -10.88
CA LEU A 495 -16.48 -29.94 -11.38
C LEU A 495 -17.31 -29.22 -10.29
N VAL A 496 -17.29 -29.73 -9.06
CA VAL A 496 -17.93 -29.06 -7.91
C VAL A 496 -17.27 -27.70 -7.67
N ALA A 497 -15.93 -27.63 -7.69
CA ALA A 497 -15.21 -26.38 -7.53
C ALA A 497 -15.54 -25.35 -8.63
N ALA A 498 -15.73 -25.80 -9.88
CA ALA A 498 -16.16 -24.96 -10.98
C ALA A 498 -17.60 -24.41 -10.78
N ALA A 499 -18.53 -25.25 -10.31
CA ALA A 499 -19.87 -24.80 -9.94
C ALA A 499 -19.84 -23.73 -8.83
N GLY A 500 -18.94 -23.89 -7.85
CA GLY A 500 -18.72 -22.88 -6.81
C GLY A 500 -18.23 -21.53 -7.38
N ALA A 501 -17.33 -21.56 -8.36
CA ALA A 501 -16.87 -20.33 -9.03
C ALA A 501 -18.00 -19.63 -9.80
N VAL A 502 -18.93 -20.39 -10.39
CA VAL A 502 -20.14 -19.82 -11.02
C VAL A 502 -21.05 -19.16 -9.98
N LEU A 503 -21.22 -19.76 -8.80
CA LEU A 503 -21.98 -19.12 -7.70
C LEU A 503 -21.33 -17.82 -7.26
N ILE A 504 -20.00 -17.75 -7.15
CA ILE A 504 -19.29 -16.50 -6.83
C ILE A 504 -19.53 -15.46 -7.93
N LEU A 505 -19.53 -15.86 -9.21
CA LEU A 505 -19.88 -14.95 -10.32
C LEU A 505 -21.29 -14.37 -10.13
N LEU A 506 -22.28 -15.19 -9.76
CA LEU A 506 -23.62 -14.70 -9.44
C LEU A 506 -23.62 -13.73 -8.27
N GLY A 507 -22.77 -13.95 -7.26
CA GLY A 507 -22.54 -13.03 -6.15
C GLY A 507 -22.04 -11.66 -6.64
N ILE A 508 -21.06 -11.64 -7.55
CA ILE A 508 -20.55 -10.40 -8.16
C ILE A 508 -21.65 -9.71 -8.99
N VAL A 509 -22.41 -10.46 -9.77
CA VAL A 509 -23.56 -9.92 -10.52
C VAL A 509 -24.58 -9.27 -9.58
N CYS A 510 -24.90 -9.92 -8.46
CA CYS A 510 -25.78 -9.35 -7.45
C CYS A 510 -25.23 -8.06 -6.84
N GLN A 511 -23.92 -7.95 -6.62
CA GLN A 511 -23.29 -6.69 -6.15
C GLN A 511 -23.42 -5.57 -7.19
N VAL A 512 -23.20 -5.86 -8.48
CA VAL A 512 -23.40 -4.88 -9.55
C VAL A 512 -24.88 -4.44 -9.61
N VAL A 513 -25.81 -5.38 -9.55
CA VAL A 513 -27.25 -5.09 -9.51
C VAL A 513 -27.60 -4.28 -8.26
N GLN A 514 -27.05 -4.63 -7.10
CA GLN A 514 -27.23 -3.86 -5.86
C GLN A 514 -26.83 -2.40 -6.07
N LEU A 515 -25.68 -2.14 -6.65
CA LEU A 515 -25.20 -0.78 -6.91
C LEU A 515 -26.14 -0.03 -7.86
N VAL A 516 -26.55 -0.65 -8.97
CA VAL A 516 -27.45 -0.04 -9.95
C VAL A 516 -28.82 0.27 -9.33
N VAL A 517 -29.41 -0.67 -8.59
CA VAL A 517 -30.71 -0.50 -7.91
C VAL A 517 -30.60 0.59 -6.84
N SER A 518 -29.52 0.60 -6.05
CA SER A 518 -29.31 1.61 -5.01
C SER A 518 -29.17 3.02 -5.59
N ILE A 519 -28.44 3.17 -6.71
CA ILE A 519 -28.32 4.47 -7.39
C ILE A 519 -29.67 4.94 -7.96
N ARG A 520 -30.46 4.03 -8.54
CA ARG A 520 -31.81 4.36 -9.06
C ARG A 520 -32.77 4.78 -7.95
N ASN A 521 -32.69 4.11 -6.80
CA ASN A 521 -33.56 4.34 -5.64
C ASN A 521 -32.92 5.24 -4.56
N ARG A 522 -31.88 5.98 -4.89
CA ARG A 522 -31.05 6.75 -3.94
C ARG A 522 -31.84 7.70 -3.04
N GLU A 523 -32.95 8.28 -3.53
CA GLU A 523 -33.79 9.19 -2.72
C GLU A 523 -34.55 8.43 -1.63
N ALA A 524 -35.06 7.22 -1.91
CA ALA A 524 -35.69 6.37 -0.92
C ALA A 524 -34.69 5.79 0.10
N LEU A 525 -33.45 5.54 -0.33
CA LEU A 525 -32.38 4.99 0.48
C LEU A 525 -31.51 6.07 1.16
N ARG A 526 -31.86 7.34 1.02
CA ARG A 526 -31.08 8.49 1.48
C ARG A 526 -30.82 8.45 2.98
N ASP A 527 -29.55 8.59 3.36
CA ASP A 527 -29.18 8.82 4.75
C ASP A 527 -29.47 10.27 5.14
N ARG A 528 -30.48 10.44 6.00
CA ARG A 528 -30.92 11.77 6.50
C ARG A 528 -30.31 12.10 7.85
N THR A 529 -29.61 11.13 8.48
CA THR A 529 -29.11 11.27 9.84
C THR A 529 -27.63 11.57 9.91
N GLY A 530 -26.86 11.22 8.90
CA GLY A 530 -25.41 11.16 8.93
C GLY A 530 -24.84 10.01 9.77
N ASP A 531 -25.72 9.22 10.41
CA ASP A 531 -25.38 8.05 11.24
C ASP A 531 -26.46 6.98 11.11
N PRO A 532 -26.55 6.29 9.95
CA PRO A 532 -27.64 5.35 9.67
C PRO A 532 -27.55 4.03 10.44
N TRP A 533 -26.43 3.81 11.15
CA TRP A 533 -26.14 2.57 11.87
C TRP A 533 -26.15 2.71 13.39
N ASP A 534 -26.27 3.93 13.91
CA ASP A 534 -26.04 4.27 15.32
C ASP A 534 -24.57 3.94 15.73
N GLY A 535 -23.63 4.49 14.92
CA GLY A 535 -22.20 4.22 15.04
C GLY A 535 -21.56 4.81 16.29
N ARG A 536 -20.33 4.37 16.59
CA ARG A 536 -19.64 4.67 17.85
C ARG A 536 -18.44 5.58 17.68
N THR A 537 -17.94 5.73 16.45
CA THR A 537 -16.70 6.42 16.08
C THR A 537 -16.97 7.74 15.35
N LEU A 538 -15.95 8.61 15.27
CA LEU A 538 -16.09 10.03 14.88
C LEU A 538 -16.52 10.26 13.44
N GLU A 539 -16.32 9.33 12.51
CA GLU A 539 -16.81 9.48 11.13
C GLU A 539 -18.32 9.69 11.06
N TRP A 540 -19.06 9.17 12.02
CA TRP A 540 -20.52 9.31 12.09
C TRP A 540 -20.99 10.65 12.66
N VAL A 541 -20.07 11.46 13.21
CA VAL A 541 -20.35 12.86 13.61
C VAL A 541 -20.64 13.72 12.39
N THR A 542 -19.93 13.51 11.29
CA THR A 542 -20.00 14.34 10.08
C THR A 542 -21.26 14.07 9.27
N ALA A 543 -21.63 15.00 8.38
CA ALA A 543 -22.70 14.78 7.40
C ALA A 543 -22.34 13.66 6.42
N SER A 544 -23.32 13.11 5.72
CA SER A 544 -23.18 12.11 4.66
C SER A 544 -23.60 12.73 3.31
N PRO A 545 -22.68 13.00 2.37
CA PRO A 545 -21.20 12.92 2.43
C PRO A 545 -20.57 13.99 3.34
N PRO A 546 -19.36 13.71 3.92
CA PRO A 546 -18.63 14.69 4.70
C PRO A 546 -18.15 15.87 3.84
N PRO A 547 -18.03 17.10 4.40
CA PRO A 547 -17.41 18.23 3.69
C PRO A 547 -15.92 18.00 3.41
N ALA A 548 -15.33 18.81 2.54
CA ALA A 548 -13.91 18.71 2.18
C ALA A 548 -12.99 18.83 3.41
N PHE A 549 -13.36 19.68 4.37
CA PHE A 549 -12.62 19.91 5.60
C PHE A 549 -12.95 18.91 6.73
N ASN A 550 -13.79 17.91 6.54
CA ASN A 550 -14.29 16.94 7.51
C ASN A 550 -15.02 17.61 8.70
N PHE A 551 -14.28 18.32 9.55
CA PHE A 551 -14.75 18.96 10.78
C PHE A 551 -14.53 20.47 10.70
N ALA A 552 -15.60 21.26 10.82
CA ALA A 552 -15.52 22.71 10.90
C ALA A 552 -14.79 23.14 12.18
N ALA A 553 -15.09 22.47 13.28
CA ALA A 553 -14.33 22.51 14.52
C ALA A 553 -13.84 21.12 14.87
N LEU A 554 -12.60 20.99 15.33
CA LEU A 554 -12.03 19.69 15.68
C LEU A 554 -12.68 19.14 16.96
N PRO A 555 -13.05 17.85 16.99
CA PRO A 555 -13.63 17.25 18.19
C PRO A 555 -12.59 17.11 19.30
N ASN A 556 -12.98 17.35 20.56
CA ASN A 556 -12.17 17.02 21.71
C ASN A 556 -12.57 15.63 22.24
N VAL A 557 -11.60 14.72 22.34
CA VAL A 557 -11.83 13.31 22.65
C VAL A 557 -11.51 13.03 24.11
N SER A 558 -12.54 12.70 24.88
CA SER A 558 -12.43 12.42 26.32
C SER A 558 -12.30 10.92 26.68
N GLY A 559 -12.48 10.01 25.71
CA GLY A 559 -12.40 8.56 25.98
C GLY A 559 -12.52 7.70 24.73
N GLU A 560 -12.50 6.40 24.92
CA GLU A 560 -12.78 5.40 23.88
C GLU A 560 -14.19 5.61 23.33
N GLU A 561 -14.44 5.21 22.07
CA GLU A 561 -15.76 5.37 21.41
C GLU A 561 -16.26 6.83 21.45
N ALA A 562 -15.44 7.73 20.93
CA ALA A 562 -15.60 9.17 21.07
C ALA A 562 -17.01 9.69 20.70
N TYR A 563 -17.60 9.20 19.61
CA TYR A 563 -18.93 9.63 19.19
C TYR A 563 -20.03 9.10 20.11
N TRP A 564 -19.93 7.88 20.59
CA TRP A 564 -20.89 7.33 21.55
C TRP A 564 -20.94 8.17 22.83
N ARG A 565 -19.78 8.57 23.35
CA ARG A 565 -19.70 9.46 24.54
C ARG A 565 -20.29 10.83 24.27
N ILE A 566 -20.09 11.39 23.07
CA ILE A 566 -20.73 12.65 22.67
C ILE A 566 -22.26 12.47 22.70
N LYS A 567 -22.79 11.39 22.13
CA LYS A 567 -24.22 11.09 22.16
C LYS A 567 -24.78 10.99 23.59
N GLN A 568 -24.12 10.25 24.46
CA GLN A 568 -24.54 10.11 25.87
C GLN A 568 -24.50 11.44 26.63
N GLY A 569 -23.43 12.20 26.55
CA GLY A 569 -23.32 13.48 27.24
C GLY A 569 -24.34 14.51 26.77
N ALA A 570 -24.76 14.47 25.51
CA ALA A 570 -25.80 15.36 25.04
C ALA A 570 -27.21 14.94 25.49
N LEU A 571 -27.48 13.64 25.62
CA LEU A 571 -28.74 13.13 26.20
C LEU A 571 -28.88 13.56 27.68
N GLU A 572 -27.78 13.46 28.45
CA GLU A 572 -27.80 13.86 29.88
C GLU A 572 -28.05 15.35 30.06
N ARG A 573 -27.56 16.21 29.15
CA ARG A 573 -27.73 17.67 29.23
C ARG A 573 -29.04 18.19 28.66
N GLY A 574 -29.77 17.39 27.89
CA GLY A 574 -31.05 17.79 27.27
C GLY A 574 -30.97 18.98 26.33
N ARG A 575 -29.77 19.32 25.83
CA ARG A 575 -29.52 20.47 24.95
C ARG A 575 -28.71 20.04 23.72
N LEU A 576 -29.13 20.51 22.56
CA LEU A 576 -28.19 20.78 21.47
C LEU A 576 -27.38 22.00 21.89
N SER A 577 -26.07 21.88 21.98
CA SER A 577 -25.24 22.96 22.49
C SER A 577 -25.11 24.12 21.54
N ASP A 578 -24.55 25.21 22.06
CA ASP A 578 -24.14 26.40 21.39
C ASP A 578 -23.24 26.10 20.17
N LEU A 579 -23.26 26.97 19.20
CA LEU A 579 -22.41 26.84 18.00
C LEU A 579 -20.92 26.88 18.43
N PRO A 580 -20.04 26.06 17.82
CA PRO A 580 -18.63 26.13 18.12
C PRO A 580 -18.04 27.45 17.66
N ASP A 581 -16.96 27.90 18.30
CA ASP A 581 -16.14 29.01 17.82
C ASP A 581 -15.44 28.57 16.52
N TYR A 582 -15.95 29.09 15.39
CA TYR A 582 -15.36 28.80 14.09
C TYR A 582 -14.13 29.67 13.85
N THR A 583 -13.11 29.03 13.32
CA THR A 583 -11.87 29.70 12.92
C THR A 583 -11.60 29.47 11.44
N ALA A 584 -10.73 30.26 10.85
CA ALA A 584 -10.30 30.05 9.49
C ALA A 584 -9.59 28.69 9.31
N ILE A 585 -9.83 28.03 8.18
CA ILE A 585 -9.32 26.70 7.89
C ILE A 585 -8.41 26.73 6.67
N GLU A 586 -7.15 26.38 6.84
CA GLU A 586 -6.24 26.16 5.71
C GLU A 586 -6.51 24.79 5.07
N LEU A 587 -6.79 24.78 3.78
CA LEU A 587 -7.06 23.57 3.00
C LEU A 587 -6.09 23.46 1.80
N PRO A 588 -5.65 22.24 1.44
CA PRO A 588 -4.82 22.04 0.26
C PRO A 588 -5.64 22.33 -1.03
N ARG A 589 -4.98 22.95 -2.00
CA ARG A 589 -5.57 23.13 -3.33
C ARG A 589 -5.45 21.85 -4.14
N ASN A 590 -6.48 21.53 -4.90
CA ASN A 590 -6.42 20.46 -5.90
C ASN A 590 -5.20 20.64 -6.82
N SER A 591 -4.57 19.53 -7.16
CA SER A 591 -3.30 19.53 -7.88
C SER A 591 -3.25 18.43 -8.93
N PRO A 592 -2.89 18.73 -10.19
CA PRO A 592 -2.69 17.71 -11.20
C PRO A 592 -1.38 16.91 -11.00
N THR A 593 -0.56 17.25 -10.00
CA THR A 593 0.78 16.68 -9.80
C THR A 593 0.74 15.14 -9.76
N GLY A 594 -0.20 14.54 -9.01
CA GLY A 594 -0.30 13.09 -8.92
C GLY A 594 -0.57 12.45 -10.27
N PHE A 595 -1.55 12.95 -11.01
CA PHE A 595 -1.91 12.45 -12.34
C PHE A 595 -0.77 12.60 -13.36
N VAL A 596 -0.10 13.77 -13.38
CA VAL A 596 0.97 14.05 -14.35
C VAL A 596 2.22 13.21 -14.05
N VAL A 597 2.60 13.04 -12.78
CA VAL A 597 3.69 12.13 -12.39
C VAL A 597 3.37 10.71 -12.82
N ALA A 598 2.16 10.25 -12.60
CA ALA A 598 1.70 8.93 -12.99
C ALA A 598 1.70 8.72 -14.51
N PHE A 599 1.30 9.72 -15.29
CA PHE A 599 1.40 9.69 -16.75
C PHE A 599 2.86 9.46 -17.21
N PHE A 600 3.80 10.18 -16.63
CA PHE A 600 5.21 9.98 -16.94
C PHE A 600 5.75 8.65 -16.39
N ALA A 601 5.23 8.15 -15.28
CA ALA A 601 5.58 6.83 -14.75
C ALA A 601 5.14 5.69 -15.69
N VAL A 602 3.96 5.79 -16.30
CA VAL A 602 3.52 4.83 -17.34
C VAL A 602 4.45 4.87 -18.54
N ILE A 603 4.77 6.08 -19.05
CA ILE A 603 5.69 6.24 -20.19
C ILE A 603 7.07 5.62 -19.86
N THR A 604 7.59 5.92 -18.67
CA THR A 604 8.88 5.39 -18.22
C THR A 604 8.84 3.87 -18.11
N GLY A 605 7.84 3.31 -17.41
CA GLY A 605 7.69 1.87 -17.24
C GLY A 605 7.55 1.13 -18.57
N PHE A 606 6.65 1.60 -19.44
CA PHE A 606 6.49 1.02 -20.77
C PHE A 606 7.78 1.10 -21.61
N ALA A 607 8.44 2.26 -21.59
CA ALA A 607 9.68 2.46 -22.33
C ALA A 607 10.81 1.55 -21.82
N LEU A 608 10.93 1.35 -20.53
CA LEU A 608 11.90 0.46 -19.92
C LEU A 608 11.61 -1.00 -20.28
N ILE A 609 10.36 -1.45 -20.20
CA ILE A 609 9.94 -2.81 -20.58
C ILE A 609 10.35 -3.12 -22.03
N TRP A 610 10.15 -2.16 -22.94
CA TRP A 610 10.44 -2.33 -24.35
C TRP A 610 11.82 -1.84 -24.78
N HIS A 611 12.70 -1.44 -23.83
CA HIS A 611 14.06 -0.91 -24.07
C HIS A 611 14.08 0.31 -25.02
N ILE A 612 13.09 1.20 -24.88
CA ILE A 612 12.99 2.46 -25.63
C ILE A 612 13.67 3.57 -24.80
N TRP A 613 14.98 3.54 -24.69
CA TRP A 613 15.78 4.32 -23.74
C TRP A 613 15.55 5.83 -23.80
N TRP A 614 15.40 6.39 -25.01
CA TRP A 614 15.13 7.83 -25.16
C TRP A 614 13.78 8.22 -24.56
N MET A 615 12.75 7.37 -24.73
CA MET A 615 11.43 7.61 -24.17
C MET A 615 11.41 7.42 -22.65
N ALA A 616 12.20 6.48 -22.13
CA ALA A 616 12.40 6.31 -20.68
C ALA A 616 13.05 7.56 -20.07
N GLY A 617 14.07 8.10 -20.72
CA GLY A 617 14.70 9.36 -20.30
C GLY A 617 13.74 10.55 -20.29
N LEU A 618 12.90 10.69 -21.32
CA LEU A 618 11.87 11.73 -21.38
C LEU A 618 10.82 11.56 -20.28
N GLY A 619 10.41 10.32 -20.00
CA GLY A 619 9.47 10.01 -18.92
C GLY A 619 10.02 10.40 -17.54
N LEU A 620 11.25 10.00 -17.25
CA LEU A 620 11.93 10.37 -15.99
C LEU A 620 12.09 11.90 -15.86
N LEU A 621 12.52 12.55 -16.93
CA LEU A 621 12.67 14.01 -16.95
C LEU A 621 11.33 14.71 -16.74
N GLY A 622 10.25 14.23 -17.36
CA GLY A 622 8.90 14.74 -17.18
C GLY A 622 8.38 14.59 -15.76
N ALA A 623 8.60 13.44 -15.13
CA ALA A 623 8.26 13.22 -13.74
C ALA A 623 9.05 14.16 -12.80
N PHE A 624 10.36 14.27 -12.99
CA PHE A 624 11.21 15.19 -12.24
C PHE A 624 10.77 16.65 -12.41
N ALA A 625 10.56 17.10 -13.64
CA ALA A 625 10.09 18.46 -13.93
C ALA A 625 8.74 18.76 -13.27
N THR A 626 7.85 17.76 -13.17
CA THR A 626 6.56 17.90 -12.48
C THR A 626 6.74 18.15 -10.99
N PHE A 627 7.65 17.43 -10.33
CA PHE A 627 7.95 17.67 -8.91
C PHE A 627 8.64 19.02 -8.69
N VAL A 628 9.54 19.43 -9.57
CA VAL A 628 10.16 20.77 -9.52
C VAL A 628 9.10 21.83 -9.67
N ALA A 629 8.21 21.72 -10.67
CA ALA A 629 7.09 22.67 -10.85
C ALA A 629 6.18 22.74 -9.62
N PHE A 630 5.87 21.59 -9.00
CA PHE A 630 5.13 21.56 -7.74
C PHE A 630 5.88 22.29 -6.61
N ALA A 631 7.19 22.05 -6.48
CA ALA A 631 8.02 22.69 -5.46
C ALA A 631 8.14 24.20 -5.62
N TRP A 632 7.91 24.76 -6.83
CA TRP A 632 7.96 26.20 -7.10
C TRP A 632 6.63 26.91 -6.93
N ARG A 633 5.52 26.20 -6.64
CA ARG A 633 4.21 26.85 -6.41
C ARG A 633 4.25 27.74 -5.17
N ASP A 634 3.61 28.92 -5.28
CA ASP A 634 3.51 29.85 -4.16
C ASP A 634 2.24 29.65 -3.33
N HIS A 635 1.17 29.15 -3.93
CA HIS A 635 -0.13 28.99 -3.33
C HIS A 635 -0.59 27.52 -3.41
N ALA A 636 0.02 26.66 -2.60
CA ALA A 636 -0.39 25.26 -2.49
C ALA A 636 -1.66 25.06 -1.64
N GLU A 637 -2.03 26.06 -0.85
CA GLU A 637 -3.15 26.04 0.08
C GLU A 637 -4.08 27.23 -0.19
N TYR A 638 -5.32 27.13 0.29
CA TYR A 638 -6.27 28.24 0.35
C TYR A 638 -6.92 28.28 1.72
N GLU A 639 -7.33 29.47 2.13
CA GLU A 639 -7.97 29.69 3.42
C GLU A 639 -9.49 29.74 3.22
N LEU A 640 -10.22 28.90 3.97
CA LEU A 640 -11.65 29.00 4.14
C LEU A 640 -11.92 29.87 5.38
N SER A 641 -12.57 31.01 5.22
CA SER A 641 -12.85 31.92 6.35
C SER A 641 -13.75 31.23 7.39
N ALA A 642 -13.64 31.67 8.65
CA ALA A 642 -14.49 31.22 9.74
C ALA A 642 -15.99 31.35 9.41
N ALA A 643 -16.39 32.47 8.76
CA ALA A 643 -17.77 32.68 8.34
C ALA A 643 -18.26 31.68 7.27
N GLN A 644 -17.39 31.35 6.31
CA GLN A 644 -17.71 30.31 5.30
C GLN A 644 -17.81 28.93 5.92
N ALA A 645 -16.88 28.57 6.81
CA ALA A 645 -16.94 27.30 7.54
C ALA A 645 -18.21 27.19 8.38
N ALA A 646 -18.56 28.25 9.09
CA ALA A 646 -19.79 28.35 9.88
C ALA A 646 -21.05 28.21 9.02
N ALA A 647 -21.09 28.89 7.86
CA ALA A 647 -22.25 28.83 6.96
C ALA A 647 -22.48 27.44 6.42
N ILE A 648 -21.41 26.75 5.95
CA ILE A 648 -21.48 25.37 5.44
C ILE A 648 -21.92 24.40 6.55
N ASP A 649 -21.37 24.53 7.75
CA ASP A 649 -21.70 23.65 8.88
C ASP A 649 -23.14 23.90 9.35
N HIS A 650 -23.58 25.17 9.45
CA HIS A 650 -24.92 25.57 9.85
C HIS A 650 -25.98 25.05 8.85
N GLU A 651 -25.79 25.27 7.55
CA GLU A 651 -26.67 24.75 6.51
C GLU A 651 -26.86 23.23 6.62
N ARG A 652 -25.81 22.52 6.82
CA ARG A 652 -25.83 21.06 6.98
C ARG A 652 -26.48 20.61 8.28
N ARG A 653 -26.26 21.32 9.38
CA ARG A 653 -26.94 21.09 10.66
C ARG A 653 -28.43 21.32 10.56
N GLN A 654 -28.88 22.46 9.97
CA GLN A 654 -30.28 22.78 9.78
C GLN A 654 -30.99 21.77 8.89
N ALA A 655 -30.36 21.35 7.79
CA ALA A 655 -30.87 20.27 6.94
C ALA A 655 -31.06 18.96 7.70
N ARG A 656 -30.11 18.63 8.60
CA ARG A 656 -30.19 17.43 9.45
C ARG A 656 -31.29 17.55 10.50
N ILE A 657 -31.41 18.69 11.18
CA ILE A 657 -32.46 18.96 12.18
C ILE A 657 -33.84 18.91 11.54
N ALA A 658 -34.05 19.62 10.43
CA ALA A 658 -35.35 19.64 9.74
C ALA A 658 -35.80 18.27 9.22
N MET A 659 -34.88 17.37 8.92
CA MET A 659 -35.19 16.02 8.48
C MET A 659 -35.55 15.07 9.65
N VAL A 660 -35.14 15.42 10.85
CA VAL A 660 -35.33 14.63 12.07
C VAL A 660 -36.51 15.08 12.91
N GLU A 661 -36.93 16.35 12.76
CA GLU A 661 -38.14 16.89 13.42
C GLU A 661 -39.37 16.13 12.98
N GLY A 662 -39.97 15.44 13.94
CA GLY A 662 -41.19 14.64 13.75
C GLY A 662 -41.00 13.12 13.80
N ARG A 663 -39.80 12.62 14.01
CA ARG A 663 -39.53 11.21 14.27
C ARG A 663 -38.80 11.07 15.61
N ASP A 664 -39.18 10.09 16.39
CA ASP A 664 -38.45 9.69 17.59
C ASP A 664 -37.16 8.93 17.15
N VAL A 665 -36.20 9.67 16.70
CA VAL A 665 -34.92 9.17 16.13
C VAL A 665 -33.81 9.43 17.14
N GLY A 666 -34.06 9.12 18.41
CA GLY A 666 -33.14 9.11 19.51
C GLY A 666 -31.86 10.00 19.33
N PHE A 667 -30.78 9.43 19.02
CA PHE A 667 -29.46 10.05 18.89
C PHE A 667 -29.29 10.98 17.66
N ALA A 668 -30.17 10.91 16.66
CA ALA A 668 -30.03 11.77 15.48
C ALA A 668 -30.29 13.26 15.76
N ARG A 669 -30.90 13.58 16.91
CA ARG A 669 -31.05 14.98 17.41
C ARG A 669 -29.75 15.49 18.03
N VAL A 670 -28.83 14.60 18.38
CA VAL A 670 -27.59 14.95 19.01
C VAL A 670 -26.55 15.16 17.91
N ALA A 671 -26.61 16.28 17.24
CA ALA A 671 -25.55 16.71 16.38
C ALA A 671 -24.34 17.12 17.23
N TYR A 672 -23.17 16.78 16.72
CA TYR A 672 -21.85 17.17 17.18
C TYR A 672 -21.82 18.46 18.01
N GLU A 673 -21.32 18.35 19.24
CA GLU A 673 -20.95 19.45 20.10
C GLU A 673 -19.46 19.37 20.43
N PRO A 674 -18.63 20.33 19.96
CA PRO A 674 -17.35 20.52 20.63
C PRO A 674 -17.62 21.13 22.02
N PRO A 675 -16.85 20.73 23.05
CA PRO A 675 -16.89 21.41 24.35
C PRO A 675 -16.53 22.88 24.21
N HIS A 676 -17.30 23.76 24.83
CA HIS A 676 -17.21 25.21 24.69
C HIS A 676 -15.92 25.88 25.19
N GLU A 677 -15.08 25.16 25.89
CA GLU A 677 -13.97 25.77 26.62
C GLU A 677 -12.67 25.88 25.82
N HIS A 678 -12.61 25.32 24.58
CA HIS A 678 -11.34 25.23 23.86
C HIS A 678 -11.49 25.51 22.37
N ASP A 679 -10.78 26.53 21.89
CA ASP A 679 -10.57 26.74 20.46
C ASP A 679 -9.67 25.65 19.87
N PRO A 680 -10.19 24.76 19.01
CA PRO A 680 -9.42 23.65 18.47
C PRO A 680 -8.25 24.08 17.55
N ASN A 681 -8.18 25.36 17.20
CA ASN A 681 -7.12 25.90 16.37
C ASN A 681 -6.07 26.69 17.17
N LYS A 682 -6.28 26.91 18.44
CA LYS A 682 -5.26 27.47 19.35
C LYS A 682 -4.33 26.34 19.82
N LEU A 683 -3.29 26.09 19.08
CA LEU A 683 -2.20 25.21 19.47
C LEU A 683 -1.59 25.67 20.80
N GLY A 684 -1.82 24.92 21.86
CA GLY A 684 -1.32 25.20 23.20
C GLY A 684 -2.39 25.41 24.28
N ALA A 685 -3.67 25.60 23.90
CA ALA A 685 -4.76 25.80 24.86
C ALA A 685 -5.27 24.50 25.52
N TYR A 686 -4.86 23.35 24.99
CA TYR A 686 -5.31 22.01 25.42
C TYR A 686 -4.32 21.32 26.34
N ALA A 687 -3.88 21.98 27.38
CA ALA A 687 -3.27 21.27 28.49
C ALA A 687 -4.38 20.68 29.36
N GLU A 688 -4.81 19.45 29.08
CA GLU A 688 -5.52 18.69 30.12
C GLU A 688 -4.58 18.52 31.33
N PRO A 689 -5.10 18.58 32.55
CA PRO A 689 -4.31 18.37 33.77
C PRO A 689 -3.54 17.06 33.79
N ASP A 690 -3.93 16.09 32.98
CA ASP A 690 -3.42 14.70 32.96
C ASP A 690 -2.45 14.42 31.81
N GLY A 691 -1.96 15.42 31.09
CA GLY A 691 -0.99 15.23 29.99
C GLY A 691 -1.57 14.65 28.69
N GLY A 692 -2.86 14.88 28.38
CA GLY A 692 -3.54 14.44 27.16
C GLY A 692 -2.90 14.97 25.87
N PHE A 693 -3.22 14.35 24.71
CA PHE A 693 -2.71 14.76 23.41
C PHE A 693 -3.23 16.15 23.04
N LYS A 694 -2.31 17.08 22.71
CA LYS A 694 -2.64 18.50 22.49
C LYS A 694 -3.30 18.82 21.14
N GLY A 695 -3.55 17.84 20.30
CA GLY A 695 -4.08 18.03 18.95
C GLY A 695 -3.02 17.96 17.87
N PRO A 696 -3.36 18.36 16.62
CA PRO A 696 -2.48 18.25 15.46
C PRO A 696 -1.15 18.96 15.67
N ALA A 697 -0.05 18.28 15.38
CA ALA A 697 1.29 18.86 15.46
C ALA A 697 1.47 19.96 14.41
N PRO A 698 2.31 20.98 14.67
CA PRO A 698 2.68 21.98 13.67
C PRO A 698 3.23 21.33 12.40
N LYS A 699 3.00 21.96 11.23
CA LYS A 699 3.45 21.46 9.91
C LYS A 699 4.95 21.13 9.88
N ARG A 700 5.81 21.91 10.58
CA ARG A 700 7.25 21.64 10.67
C ARG A 700 7.52 20.28 11.32
N ILE A 701 6.83 19.95 12.42
CA ILE A 701 6.98 18.68 13.14
C ILE A 701 6.43 17.52 12.30
N ALA A 702 5.24 17.66 11.72
CA ALA A 702 4.65 16.62 10.89
C ALA A 702 5.52 16.32 9.66
N THR A 703 6.02 17.36 8.96
CA THR A 703 6.91 17.21 7.81
C THR A 703 8.23 16.53 8.19
N GLY A 704 8.89 17.01 9.27
CA GLY A 704 10.15 16.42 9.73
C GLY A 704 9.99 14.95 10.16
N TYR A 705 8.91 14.65 10.87
CA TYR A 705 8.61 13.29 11.30
C TYR A 705 8.33 12.36 10.11
N GLY A 706 7.47 12.77 9.18
CA GLY A 706 7.19 11.97 7.99
C GLY A 706 8.42 11.75 7.12
N PHE A 707 9.26 12.77 6.99
CA PHE A 707 10.54 12.66 6.28
C PHE A 707 11.51 11.71 6.99
N TRP A 708 11.54 11.72 8.32
CA TRP A 708 12.31 10.75 9.10
C TRP A 708 11.83 9.31 8.88
N ILE A 709 10.51 9.09 8.83
CA ILE A 709 9.95 7.76 8.49
C ILE A 709 10.37 7.33 7.07
N PHE A 710 10.40 8.27 6.10
CA PHE A 710 10.94 8.02 4.76
C PHE A 710 12.41 7.57 4.82
N LEU A 711 13.26 8.27 5.58
CA LEU A 711 14.69 7.89 5.71
C LEU A 711 14.86 6.51 6.37
N LEU A 712 14.02 6.16 7.36
CA LEU A 712 14.03 4.82 7.95
C LEU A 712 13.70 3.75 6.90
N SER A 713 12.75 3.99 6.00
CA SER A 713 12.46 3.07 4.90
C SER A 713 13.61 2.97 3.90
N ASP A 714 14.31 4.05 3.65
CA ASP A 714 15.48 4.09 2.78
C ASP A 714 16.67 3.31 3.39
N PHE A 715 16.89 3.42 4.70
CA PHE A 715 17.86 2.58 5.41
C PHE A 715 17.53 1.08 5.28
N ILE A 716 16.26 0.70 5.28
CA ILE A 716 15.86 -0.70 5.08
C ILE A 716 16.12 -1.14 3.63
N LEU A 717 15.91 -0.26 2.65
CA LEU A 717 16.29 -0.52 1.27
C LEU A 717 17.78 -0.85 1.17
N PHE A 718 18.64 -0.01 1.75
CA PHE A 718 20.08 -0.27 1.81
C PHE A 718 20.40 -1.54 2.59
N ALA A 719 19.71 -1.84 3.69
CA ALA A 719 19.89 -3.09 4.43
C ALA A 719 19.65 -4.33 3.55
N GLY A 720 18.70 -4.28 2.61
CA GLY A 720 18.50 -5.34 1.62
C GLY A 720 19.73 -5.55 0.73
N PHE A 721 20.34 -4.49 0.23
CA PHE A 721 21.59 -4.56 -0.56
C PHE A 721 22.81 -4.95 0.28
N TYR A 722 22.89 -4.51 1.55
CA TYR A 722 23.91 -4.98 2.48
C TYR A 722 23.80 -6.49 2.75
N ALA A 723 22.58 -7.00 2.94
CA ALA A 723 22.35 -8.43 3.12
C ALA A 723 22.79 -9.21 1.87
N ALA A 724 22.49 -8.70 0.68
CA ALA A 724 22.95 -9.29 -0.56
C ALA A 724 24.50 -9.29 -0.65
N TYR A 725 25.14 -8.17 -0.34
CA TYR A 725 26.60 -8.08 -0.30
C TYR A 725 27.21 -9.07 0.71
N ALA A 726 26.66 -9.16 1.92
CA ALA A 726 27.15 -10.09 2.94
C ALA A 726 27.09 -11.56 2.48
N VAL A 727 26.02 -11.94 1.76
CA VAL A 727 25.87 -13.30 1.20
C VAL A 727 26.84 -13.56 0.04
N LEU A 728 27.09 -12.55 -0.81
CA LEU A 728 27.80 -12.67 -2.08
C LEU A 728 29.26 -12.21 -2.03
N SER A 729 29.75 -11.66 -0.91
CA SER A 729 31.09 -11.06 -0.77
C SER A 729 32.25 -11.99 -1.14
N HIS A 730 32.08 -13.30 -1.01
CA HIS A 730 33.07 -14.31 -1.39
C HIS A 730 32.77 -15.01 -2.73
N ALA A 731 31.69 -14.65 -3.40
CA ALA A 731 31.25 -15.26 -4.64
C ALA A 731 31.93 -14.62 -5.86
N THR A 732 33.27 -14.77 -5.96
CA THR A 732 34.11 -14.12 -6.99
C THR A 732 34.12 -14.86 -8.33
N ALA A 733 33.64 -16.09 -8.41
CA ALA A 733 33.68 -16.95 -9.60
C ALA A 733 35.08 -17.03 -10.26
N GLY A 734 36.14 -17.09 -9.43
CA GLY A 734 37.54 -17.08 -9.89
C GLY A 734 38.03 -15.73 -10.42
N GLY A 735 37.25 -14.67 -10.20
CA GLY A 735 37.59 -13.28 -10.54
C GLY A 735 38.33 -12.54 -9.42
N PRO A 736 38.44 -11.21 -9.56
CA PRO A 736 39.11 -10.36 -8.57
C PRO A 736 38.44 -10.42 -7.20
N THR A 737 39.23 -10.30 -6.14
CA THR A 737 38.77 -10.28 -4.73
C THR A 737 38.79 -8.87 -4.16
N PRO A 738 38.10 -8.57 -3.05
CA PRO A 738 38.13 -7.27 -2.39
C PRO A 738 39.59 -6.77 -2.12
N VAL A 739 40.47 -7.66 -1.64
CA VAL A 739 41.88 -7.36 -1.33
C VAL A 739 42.67 -6.86 -2.55
N SER A 740 42.33 -7.36 -3.73
CA SER A 740 43.03 -7.00 -4.97
C SER A 740 42.49 -5.74 -5.64
N LEU A 741 41.26 -5.34 -5.31
CA LEU A 741 40.57 -4.26 -6.00
C LEU A 741 40.52 -2.94 -5.21
N PHE A 742 40.39 -2.98 -3.89
CA PHE A 742 40.07 -1.78 -3.12
C PHE A 742 41.33 -0.99 -2.72
N ASP A 743 41.35 0.30 -3.10
CA ASP A 743 42.36 1.25 -2.64
C ASP A 743 41.83 2.05 -1.44
N LEU A 744 42.15 1.60 -0.24
CA LEU A 744 41.73 2.24 1.01
C LEU A 744 42.16 3.72 1.13
N LYS A 745 43.21 4.18 0.41
CA LYS A 745 43.60 5.59 0.45
C LYS A 745 42.62 6.46 -0.31
N THR A 746 42.20 6.01 -1.47
CA THR A 746 41.18 6.71 -2.27
C THR A 746 39.87 6.75 -1.53
N VAL A 747 39.42 5.62 -0.96
CA VAL A 747 38.14 5.54 -0.21
C VAL A 747 38.17 6.38 1.07
N ALA A 748 39.33 6.47 1.76
CA ALA A 748 39.49 7.37 2.90
C ALA A 748 39.37 8.86 2.49
N LEU A 749 39.85 9.22 1.31
CA LEU A 749 39.70 10.58 0.76
C LEU A 749 38.23 10.87 0.42
N GLU A 750 37.52 9.92 -0.21
CA GLU A 750 36.08 9.99 -0.47
C GLU A 750 35.30 10.20 0.82
N THR A 751 35.57 9.38 1.84
CA THR A 751 34.98 9.52 3.17
C THR A 751 35.24 10.91 3.77
N THR A 752 36.46 11.43 3.62
CA THR A 752 36.81 12.77 4.10
C THR A 752 35.99 13.86 3.39
N PHE A 753 35.82 13.77 2.07
CA PHE A 753 35.02 14.73 1.33
C PHE A 753 33.54 14.70 1.76
N LEU A 754 32.98 13.52 1.94
CA LEU A 754 31.58 13.38 2.32
C LEU A 754 31.33 13.90 3.75
N LEU A 755 32.19 13.56 4.72
CA LEU A 755 32.08 14.05 6.11
C LEU A 755 32.27 15.56 6.21
N LEU A 756 33.19 16.15 5.46
CA LEU A 756 33.36 17.60 5.39
C LEU A 756 32.15 18.27 4.72
N SER A 757 31.57 17.64 3.70
CA SER A 757 30.34 18.14 3.07
C SER A 757 29.16 18.17 4.04
N SER A 758 29.07 17.17 4.89
CA SER A 758 28.05 17.09 5.95
C SER A 758 28.24 18.20 6.99
N PHE A 759 29.47 18.43 7.41
CA PHE A 759 29.76 19.56 8.30
C PHE A 759 29.35 20.90 7.66
N ALA A 760 29.69 21.11 6.39
CA ALA A 760 29.30 22.33 5.66
C ALA A 760 27.76 22.47 5.53
N CYS A 761 27.06 21.37 5.31
CA CYS A 761 25.59 21.33 5.29
C CYS A 761 24.99 21.72 6.66
N GLY A 762 25.56 21.23 7.75
CA GLY A 762 25.17 21.62 9.11
C GLY A 762 25.36 23.12 9.35
N MET A 763 26.49 23.68 8.92
CA MET A 763 26.76 25.13 9.01
C MET A 763 25.76 25.96 8.16
N ALA A 764 25.43 25.49 6.95
CA ALA A 764 24.40 26.10 6.10
C ALA A 764 23.01 26.08 6.79
N THR A 765 22.69 25.02 7.50
CA THR A 765 21.43 24.89 8.25
C THR A 765 21.37 25.90 9.40
N ILE A 766 22.45 26.02 10.20
CA ILE A 766 22.53 27.03 11.26
C ILE A 766 22.42 28.46 10.69
N ALA A 767 23.08 28.73 9.56
CA ALA A 767 23.00 30.03 8.90
C ALA A 767 21.56 30.31 8.39
N SER A 768 20.85 29.32 7.90
CA SER A 768 19.46 29.43 7.43
C SER A 768 18.49 29.72 8.58
N ASP A 769 18.67 29.08 9.73
CA ASP A 769 17.88 29.35 10.94
C ASP A 769 18.17 30.76 11.49
N ALA A 770 19.41 31.23 11.35
CA ALA A 770 19.80 32.60 11.64
C ALA A 770 19.40 33.63 10.56
N ARG A 771 18.72 33.16 9.46
CA ARG A 771 18.30 33.99 8.30
C ARG A 771 19.44 34.73 7.62
N ASN A 772 20.65 34.17 7.59
CA ASN A 772 21.81 34.73 6.91
C ASN A 772 21.99 34.12 5.51
N MET A 773 21.59 34.87 4.48
CA MET A 773 21.58 34.38 3.09
C MET A 773 22.98 34.04 2.58
N LEU A 774 23.97 34.91 2.86
CA LEU A 774 25.33 34.71 2.37
C LEU A 774 25.91 33.38 2.86
N TRP A 775 25.89 33.16 4.18
CA TRP A 775 26.46 31.97 4.78
C TRP A 775 25.63 30.69 4.50
N THR A 776 24.31 30.82 4.30
CA THR A 776 23.48 29.72 3.82
C THR A 776 23.92 29.27 2.42
N GLN A 777 24.09 30.24 1.50
CA GLN A 777 24.50 29.92 0.11
C GLN A 777 25.95 29.41 0.05
N VAL A 778 26.87 30.02 0.80
CA VAL A 778 28.26 29.58 0.86
C VAL A 778 28.36 28.17 1.44
N GLY A 779 27.64 27.87 2.52
CA GLY A 779 27.63 26.54 3.12
C GLY A 779 27.10 25.48 2.17
N TYR A 780 26.00 25.74 1.48
CA TYR A 780 25.47 24.84 0.46
C TYR A 780 26.40 24.69 -0.75
N LEU A 781 27.05 25.76 -1.20
CA LEU A 781 28.02 25.67 -2.28
C LEU A 781 29.19 24.75 -1.89
N VAL A 782 29.74 24.90 -0.68
CA VAL A 782 30.84 24.05 -0.18
C VAL A 782 30.35 22.60 -0.05
N THR A 783 29.14 22.37 0.48
CA THR A 783 28.52 21.04 0.52
C THR A 783 28.48 20.41 -0.87
N GLY A 784 28.01 21.16 -1.87
CA GLY A 784 27.91 20.68 -3.25
C GLY A 784 29.26 20.38 -3.88
N LEU A 785 30.27 21.24 -3.71
CA LEU A 785 31.58 21.03 -4.25
C LEU A 785 32.29 19.79 -3.66
N LEU A 786 32.15 19.58 -2.36
CA LEU A 786 32.67 18.39 -1.69
C LEU A 786 31.93 17.12 -2.08
N GLY A 787 30.58 17.18 -2.20
CA GLY A 787 29.78 16.08 -2.70
C GLY A 787 30.06 15.71 -4.15
N LEU A 788 30.33 16.71 -5.01
CA LEU A 788 30.80 16.48 -6.39
C LEU A 788 32.19 15.85 -6.39
N GLY A 789 33.09 16.26 -5.49
CA GLY A 789 34.41 15.66 -5.32
C GLY A 789 34.32 14.17 -4.94
N PHE A 790 33.45 13.85 -3.98
CA PHE A 790 33.14 12.46 -3.63
C PHE A 790 32.70 11.66 -4.86
N LEU A 791 31.67 12.13 -5.54
CA LEU A 791 31.08 11.45 -6.70
C LEU A 791 32.07 11.29 -7.85
N ALA A 792 32.96 12.26 -8.06
CA ALA A 792 34.01 12.17 -9.09
C ALA A 792 35.04 11.07 -8.78
N LEU A 793 35.40 10.89 -7.51
CA LEU A 793 36.31 9.82 -7.09
C LEU A 793 35.66 8.46 -7.24
N GLU A 794 34.42 8.28 -6.75
CA GLU A 794 33.66 7.04 -6.88
C GLU A 794 33.48 6.61 -8.35
N LEU A 795 33.07 7.54 -9.22
CA LEU A 795 32.97 7.26 -10.66
C LEU A 795 34.32 6.95 -11.32
N SER A 796 35.40 7.55 -10.84
CA SER A 796 36.75 7.24 -11.31
C SER A 796 37.17 5.83 -10.88
N GLU A 797 36.85 5.41 -9.66
CA GLU A 797 37.08 4.04 -9.18
C GLU A 797 36.31 3.02 -10.04
N PHE A 798 35.03 3.25 -10.28
CA PHE A 798 34.23 2.40 -11.15
C PHE A 798 34.76 2.34 -12.58
N ALA A 799 35.17 3.47 -13.16
CA ALA A 799 35.75 3.51 -14.50
C ALA A 799 37.07 2.70 -14.58
N LYS A 800 37.90 2.75 -13.56
CA LYS A 800 39.15 1.97 -13.46
C LYS A 800 38.83 0.48 -13.39
N MET A 801 37.92 0.06 -12.50
CA MET A 801 37.49 -1.34 -12.36
C MET A 801 36.95 -1.90 -13.67
N LEU A 802 36.06 -1.14 -14.35
CA LEU A 802 35.52 -1.52 -15.66
C LEU A 802 36.61 -1.69 -16.72
N ALA A 803 37.62 -0.80 -16.73
CA ALA A 803 38.74 -0.86 -17.66
C ALA A 803 39.65 -2.08 -17.41
N GLU A 804 39.72 -2.54 -16.15
CA GLU A 804 40.46 -3.74 -15.74
C GLU A 804 39.63 -5.05 -15.93
N GLY A 805 38.43 -4.95 -16.48
CA GLY A 805 37.50 -6.11 -16.66
C GLY A 805 36.88 -6.62 -15.38
N ALA A 806 36.89 -5.82 -14.32
CA ALA A 806 36.24 -6.11 -13.04
C ALA A 806 34.82 -5.45 -12.97
N GLY A 807 34.02 -5.66 -14.02
CA GLY A 807 32.65 -5.13 -14.10
C GLY A 807 31.65 -5.94 -13.29
N PRO A 808 30.43 -5.42 -13.11
CA PRO A 808 29.37 -6.08 -12.34
C PRO A 808 28.91 -7.41 -12.96
N ASP A 809 29.14 -7.61 -14.25
CA ASP A 809 28.83 -8.83 -15.01
C ASP A 809 29.86 -9.95 -14.81
N ARG A 810 30.98 -9.67 -14.11
CA ARG A 810 32.05 -10.65 -13.93
C ARG A 810 31.81 -11.66 -12.82
N SER A 811 31.12 -11.28 -11.76
CA SER A 811 30.80 -12.15 -10.62
C SER A 811 29.71 -11.59 -9.73
N ALA A 812 29.08 -12.45 -8.93
CA ALA A 812 28.07 -12.04 -7.97
C ALA A 812 28.62 -11.09 -6.87
N PHE A 813 29.88 -11.28 -6.47
CA PHE A 813 30.56 -10.32 -5.59
C PHE A 813 30.56 -8.91 -6.19
N LEU A 814 31.04 -8.78 -7.44
CA LEU A 814 31.11 -7.49 -8.13
C LEU A 814 29.69 -6.91 -8.37
N SER A 815 28.73 -7.75 -8.75
CA SER A 815 27.33 -7.33 -8.87
C SER A 815 26.82 -6.68 -7.59
N SER A 816 27.02 -7.33 -6.44
CA SER A 816 26.56 -6.82 -5.13
C SER A 816 27.32 -5.56 -4.71
N PHE A 817 28.61 -5.47 -4.99
CA PHE A 817 29.44 -4.29 -4.74
C PHE A 817 28.98 -3.09 -5.56
N PHE A 818 28.94 -3.23 -6.90
CA PHE A 818 28.52 -2.13 -7.79
C PHE A 818 27.09 -1.66 -7.52
N ALA A 819 26.20 -2.56 -7.13
CA ALA A 819 24.82 -2.17 -6.82
C ALA A 819 24.72 -1.41 -5.50
N LEU A 820 25.39 -1.88 -4.42
CA LEU A 820 25.32 -1.23 -3.11
C LEU A 820 25.99 0.16 -3.14
N VAL A 821 27.21 0.24 -3.66
CA VAL A 821 27.96 1.50 -3.76
C VAL A 821 27.32 2.43 -4.78
N GLY A 822 26.95 1.92 -5.95
CA GLY A 822 26.28 2.70 -6.99
C GLY A 822 24.91 3.23 -6.57
N LEU A 823 24.16 2.48 -5.76
CA LEU A 823 22.90 2.98 -5.17
C LEU A 823 23.18 4.20 -4.27
N HIS A 824 24.25 4.17 -3.47
CA HIS A 824 24.67 5.31 -2.68
C HIS A 824 25.06 6.50 -3.58
N GLY A 825 25.85 6.28 -4.63
CA GLY A 825 26.21 7.32 -5.62
C GLY A 825 25.00 7.94 -6.32
N ILE A 826 23.96 7.15 -6.64
CA ILE A 826 22.68 7.67 -7.15
C ILE A 826 22.00 8.58 -6.11
N HIS A 827 21.98 8.21 -4.83
CA HIS A 827 21.43 9.03 -3.77
C HIS A 827 22.21 10.34 -3.59
N VAL A 828 23.53 10.31 -3.64
CA VAL A 828 24.35 11.53 -3.61
C VAL A 828 24.05 12.42 -4.83
N THR A 829 23.90 11.84 -6.02
CA THR A 829 23.54 12.58 -7.24
C THR A 829 22.18 13.27 -7.10
N LEU A 830 21.16 12.55 -6.61
CA LEU A 830 19.84 13.12 -6.34
C LEU A 830 19.90 14.21 -5.27
N GLY A 831 20.74 14.02 -4.25
CA GLY A 831 21.01 15.03 -3.21
C GLY A 831 21.63 16.32 -3.80
N LEU A 832 22.58 16.20 -4.72
CA LEU A 832 23.19 17.34 -5.41
C LEU A 832 22.19 18.11 -6.28
N LEU A 833 21.31 17.40 -6.99
CA LEU A 833 20.21 18.01 -7.75
C LEU A 833 19.24 18.74 -6.82
N TRP A 834 18.91 18.12 -5.67
CA TRP A 834 18.05 18.76 -4.66
C TRP A 834 18.73 19.97 -4.05
N LEU A 835 20.03 19.89 -3.74
CA LEU A 835 20.83 21.02 -3.24
C LEU A 835 20.73 22.22 -4.18
N GLY A 836 20.91 22.00 -5.49
CA GLY A 836 20.77 23.06 -6.50
C GLY A 836 19.39 23.73 -6.48
N THR A 837 18.32 22.92 -6.35
CA THR A 837 16.96 23.46 -6.21
C THR A 837 16.76 24.24 -4.90
N MET A 838 17.35 23.78 -3.79
CA MET A 838 17.28 24.49 -2.50
C MET A 838 18.01 25.83 -2.54
N MET A 839 19.23 25.86 -3.12
CA MET A 839 19.97 27.12 -3.31
C MET A 839 19.16 28.14 -4.11
N ALA A 840 18.56 27.71 -5.22
CA ALA A 840 17.69 28.54 -6.06
C ALA A 840 16.44 29.01 -5.29
N GLN A 841 15.81 28.16 -4.49
CA GLN A 841 14.62 28.50 -3.71
C GLN A 841 14.94 29.49 -2.58
N PHE A 842 16.04 29.29 -1.83
CA PHE A 842 16.46 30.27 -0.83
C PHE A 842 16.77 31.62 -1.46
N TRP A 843 17.44 31.64 -2.62
CA TRP A 843 17.75 32.87 -3.32
C TRP A 843 16.48 33.60 -3.80
N ALA A 844 15.55 32.88 -4.43
CA ALA A 844 14.37 33.48 -5.04
C ALA A 844 13.26 33.79 -4.05
N LYS A 845 13.08 32.99 -2.99
CA LYS A 845 11.93 33.03 -2.06
C LYS A 845 12.31 33.39 -0.64
N GLY A 846 13.59 33.50 -0.32
CA GLY A 846 14.10 33.81 1.02
C GLY A 846 13.77 32.73 2.06
N PHE A 847 13.77 33.14 3.33
CA PHE A 847 13.55 32.26 4.48
C PHE A 847 12.08 32.08 4.84
N ARG A 848 11.26 31.77 3.84
CA ARG A 848 9.85 31.45 4.07
C ARG A 848 9.72 30.14 4.87
N PRO A 849 8.67 29.96 5.69
CA PRO A 849 8.51 28.74 6.51
C PRO A 849 8.47 27.43 5.69
N ASP A 850 7.93 27.46 4.48
CA ASP A 850 7.92 26.30 3.59
C ASP A 850 9.31 25.96 3.05
N ILE A 851 10.12 26.97 2.71
CA ILE A 851 11.51 26.78 2.25
C ILE A 851 12.41 26.28 3.39
N LEU A 852 12.26 26.84 4.60
CA LEU A 852 12.98 26.33 5.77
C LEU A 852 12.65 24.89 6.10
N ARG A 853 11.36 24.46 5.97
CA ARG A 853 10.99 23.05 6.14
C ARG A 853 11.66 22.15 5.10
N ARG A 854 11.75 22.56 3.84
CA ARG A 854 12.44 21.82 2.79
C ARG A 854 13.95 21.74 3.04
N GLY A 855 14.56 22.85 3.47
CA GLY A 855 15.97 22.88 3.87
C GLY A 855 16.28 21.91 5.02
N MET A 856 15.38 21.84 6.01
CA MET A 856 15.46 20.85 7.09
C MET A 856 15.40 19.41 6.55
N CYS A 857 14.48 19.11 5.65
CA CYS A 857 14.40 17.78 5.04
C CYS A 857 15.64 17.46 4.21
N PHE A 858 16.15 18.44 3.46
CA PHE A 858 17.41 18.27 2.71
C PHE A 858 18.59 17.97 3.64
N ALA A 859 18.74 18.70 4.75
CA ALA A 859 19.83 18.45 5.71
C ALA A 859 19.71 17.03 6.32
N LEU A 860 18.51 16.61 6.71
CA LEU A 860 18.27 15.23 7.20
C LEU A 860 18.65 14.17 6.16
N PHE A 861 18.31 14.39 4.90
CA PHE A 861 18.69 13.48 3.80
C PHE A 861 20.18 13.41 3.62
N TRP A 862 20.87 14.57 3.56
CA TRP A 862 22.31 14.63 3.36
C TRP A 862 23.08 13.93 4.48
N HIS A 863 22.71 14.16 5.73
CA HIS A 863 23.33 13.48 6.88
C HIS A 863 23.01 11.98 6.92
N ALA A 864 21.85 11.55 6.44
CA ALA A 864 21.52 10.14 6.32
C ALA A 864 22.46 9.40 5.35
N LEU A 865 22.87 10.06 4.24
CA LEU A 865 23.84 9.49 3.30
C LEU A 865 25.20 9.21 3.94
N ASP A 866 25.66 10.08 4.85
CA ASP A 866 26.92 9.84 5.58
C ASP A 866 26.85 8.58 6.43
N ILE A 867 25.70 8.35 7.11
CA ILE A 867 25.51 7.16 7.95
C ILE A 867 25.60 5.90 7.09
N ILE A 868 24.95 5.92 5.92
CA ILE A 868 25.00 4.80 4.95
C ILE A 868 26.43 4.60 4.46
N TRP A 869 27.14 5.69 4.09
CA TRP A 869 28.51 5.62 3.61
C TRP A 869 29.49 5.07 4.64
N VAL A 870 29.40 5.51 5.90
CA VAL A 870 30.21 4.95 6.99
C VAL A 870 29.98 3.45 7.13
N GLY A 871 28.71 3.00 6.96
CA GLY A 871 28.39 1.59 6.88
C GLY A 871 29.07 0.88 5.70
N ILE A 872 29.05 1.48 4.49
CA ILE A 872 29.70 0.94 3.28
C ILE A 872 31.23 0.91 3.51
N PHE A 873 31.80 2.01 3.93
CA PHE A 873 33.23 2.09 4.20
C PHE A 873 33.72 0.99 5.17
N THR A 874 32.96 0.77 6.25
CA THR A 874 33.30 -0.22 7.26
C THR A 874 33.12 -1.65 6.76
N ASN A 875 31.92 -1.98 6.25
CA ASN A 875 31.57 -3.38 5.94
C ASN A 875 32.09 -3.86 4.59
N VAL A 876 32.20 -2.97 3.60
CA VAL A 876 32.64 -3.33 2.26
C VAL A 876 34.14 -3.19 2.12
N TYR A 877 34.68 -2.02 2.45
CA TYR A 877 36.10 -1.72 2.21
C TYR A 877 37.02 -2.18 3.34
N LEU A 878 36.79 -1.78 4.60
CA LEU A 878 37.65 -2.13 5.72
C LEU A 878 37.60 -3.64 6.05
N LEU A 879 36.41 -4.19 6.23
CA LEU A 879 36.28 -5.63 6.54
C LEU A 879 36.59 -6.50 5.30
N GLY A 880 36.24 -6.05 4.10
CA GLY A 880 36.52 -6.78 2.87
C GLY A 880 38.01 -6.92 2.54
N THR A 881 38.85 -5.98 3.01
CA THR A 881 40.30 -6.03 2.85
C THR A 881 41.03 -6.59 4.07
N SER A 882 40.30 -6.92 5.15
CA SER A 882 40.91 -7.57 6.32
C SER A 882 41.32 -9.00 5.96
N PRO A 883 42.50 -9.47 6.44
CA PRO A 883 43.02 -10.80 6.13
C PRO A 883 42.14 -11.92 6.72
#